data_e0c2e3e64d35225e7a168230983a6c0f
#
_entry.id   e0c2e3e64d35225e7a168230983a6c0f
#
_cell.length_a   1.000
_cell.length_b   1.000
_cell.length_c   1.000
_cell.angle_alpha   90.00
_cell.angle_beta   90.00
_cell.angle_gamma   90.00
#
_symmetry.space_group_name_H-M   'P 1'
#
loop_
_entity.id
_entity.type
_entity.pdbx_description
1 polymer ?
#
loop_
_entity_poly.entity_id
_entity_poly.type
_entity_poly.pdbx_seq_one_letter_code
_entity_poly.pdbx_strand_id
1 'polypeptide(L)'
;MQAVEARRNPPQSPSASYDPARMVPLGHDETDYGTPAREGAAVTLTIDGREVTVAAGTSVMRAAIEAGITVPKLCATDSLDAWGSCRLCLVEIEGRKGYPASCTTPVEAGMKVVTQSPKLAQLRRGVMELYISDHPLDCLTCPANGDCELQDMAGAVGLREVRYGYEGANHLKDRVDDSNPYFSYDPSKCIVCNRCVRACEDIQGTFALTISGRGFESRVSPGQDQPFMQSECVSCGACVQACPTSTLQEKTIIQLGTPEHTVVTTCAYCGVGCSLEAQMKGSQVVRMVPYKDGHANEGHACIKGRFAWGYATHPDRVLKPMIRDQISEPWREVSWEEAFGYAARRMRELQAKYGRDSIGGITSSRCTNEETYLVQKLVRAAFGNNNTDTCARVCHSPTGYGLKQTMGESAGTQTFKSVEKSDVIMVIGANPTEGHPVFASRMKRRLRQGARLIVVDPRRIDLVDGVHVKTDFHLQLKPGTNVAVLTAMAHVIVTEALVNEAFVAERCETKSFAQWREFVARAENSPEALQEASGVPAAVIRGAARLFATGGNAAIYYGLGVTEHAQGSTAVMAIANLAMATGNIGREGVGVNPLRGQNNVQGSCDMGSFPHELPGYRHVSDTTARNLFEQAWNVQISPEPGLRIPNMFDAALAGSFKGLYCQGEDIVQSDPDTQHVASALSA
;
A
#
# COMPACT_ATOMS: atom_id res chain seq x y z
N MET A 1 -10.48 10.39 -18.67
CA MET A 1 -10.88 8.99 -18.95
C MET A 1 -10.11 8.38 -20.12
N GLN A 2 -10.06 8.97 -21.31
CA GLN A 2 -9.30 8.41 -22.46
C GLN A 2 -7.78 8.26 -22.21
N ALA A 3 -7.13 9.21 -21.55
CA ALA A 3 -5.70 9.12 -21.22
C ALA A 3 -5.38 8.03 -20.16
N VAL A 4 -6.35 7.72 -19.28
CA VAL A 4 -6.23 6.66 -18.28
C VAL A 4 -6.40 5.27 -18.90
N GLU A 5 -7.25 5.13 -19.92
CA GLU A 5 -7.40 3.87 -20.66
C GLU A 5 -6.17 3.54 -21.53
N ALA A 6 -5.53 4.55 -22.13
CA ALA A 6 -4.28 4.34 -22.88
C ALA A 6 -3.12 3.87 -21.98
N ARG A 7 -3.13 4.25 -20.69
CA ARG A 7 -2.13 3.84 -19.69
C ARG A 7 -2.37 2.42 -19.11
N ARG A 8 -3.55 1.84 -19.32
CA ARG A 8 -3.95 0.54 -18.73
C ARG A 8 -3.61 -0.70 -19.57
N ASN A 9 -3.19 -0.52 -20.82
CA ASN A 9 -2.85 -1.65 -21.69
C ASN A 9 -1.33 -1.81 -21.80
N PRO A 10 -0.71 -2.73 -21.08
CA PRO A 10 0.69 -3.08 -21.32
C PRO A 10 0.85 -3.67 -22.73
N PRO A 11 2.02 -3.53 -23.36
CA PRO A 11 2.29 -4.18 -24.64
C PRO A 11 2.08 -5.69 -24.52
N GLN A 12 1.25 -6.24 -25.39
CA GLN A 12 0.71 -7.61 -25.31
C GLN A 12 1.72 -8.75 -25.55
N SER A 13 2.97 -8.46 -25.84
CA SER A 13 4.04 -9.46 -25.91
C SER A 13 5.43 -8.83 -25.97
N PRO A 14 6.50 -9.55 -25.60
CA PRO A 14 7.89 -9.11 -25.78
C PRO A 14 8.33 -8.94 -27.24
N SER A 15 7.49 -9.39 -28.18
CA SER A 15 7.71 -9.26 -29.64
C SER A 15 6.84 -8.16 -30.30
N ALA A 16 6.05 -7.41 -29.49
CA ALA A 16 5.33 -6.26 -30.04
C ALA A 16 6.36 -5.21 -30.46
N SER A 17 6.39 -4.88 -31.74
CA SER A 17 7.21 -3.82 -32.27
C SER A 17 6.98 -2.53 -31.47
N TYR A 18 8.05 -1.90 -31.06
CA TYR A 18 8.09 -0.59 -30.42
C TYR A 18 7.19 0.40 -31.19
N ASP A 19 6.15 0.88 -30.53
CA ASP A 19 5.23 1.87 -31.08
C ASP A 19 5.42 3.21 -30.34
N PRO A 20 6.11 4.20 -30.97
CA PRO A 20 6.34 5.50 -30.36
C PRO A 20 5.07 6.24 -29.96
N ALA A 21 3.91 5.96 -30.59
CA ALA A 21 2.62 6.58 -30.26
C ALA A 21 2.03 6.07 -28.93
N ARG A 22 2.57 4.98 -28.37
CA ARG A 22 2.20 4.43 -27.05
C ARG A 22 3.15 4.86 -25.93
N MET A 23 4.19 5.61 -26.25
CA MET A 23 5.09 6.16 -25.25
C MET A 23 4.41 7.33 -24.54
N VAL A 24 4.34 7.22 -23.21
CA VAL A 24 4.06 8.38 -22.37
C VAL A 24 5.39 9.09 -22.18
N PRO A 25 5.52 10.38 -22.55
CA PRO A 25 6.72 11.15 -22.27
C PRO A 25 7.05 11.09 -20.77
N LEU A 26 8.33 10.96 -20.46
CA LEU A 26 8.79 10.81 -19.09
C LEU A 26 8.54 12.09 -18.30
N GLY A 27 7.95 11.90 -17.14
CA GLY A 27 8.14 12.77 -15.99
C GLY A 27 7.24 13.99 -15.85
N HIS A 28 6.47 14.43 -16.85
CA HIS A 28 5.74 15.71 -16.74
C HIS A 28 4.31 15.73 -17.29
N ASP A 29 3.76 14.59 -17.67
CA ASP A 29 2.38 14.53 -18.18
C ASP A 29 1.32 14.56 -17.08
N GLU A 30 1.68 14.30 -15.85
CA GLU A 30 0.79 14.55 -14.72
C GLU A 30 0.85 16.01 -14.33
N THR A 31 -0.25 16.72 -14.51
CA THR A 31 -0.35 18.12 -14.09
C THR A 31 -0.14 18.21 -12.59
N ASP A 32 1.01 18.78 -12.17
CA ASP A 32 1.24 19.16 -10.78
C ASP A 32 0.60 20.52 -10.51
N TYR A 33 -0.54 20.50 -9.82
CA TYR A 33 -1.30 21.69 -9.47
C TYR A 33 -0.63 22.59 -8.42
N GLY A 34 0.57 22.25 -7.97
CA GLY A 34 1.41 23.06 -7.09
C GLY A 34 1.00 23.08 -5.62
N THR A 35 -0.24 22.75 -5.29
CA THR A 35 -0.72 22.58 -3.90
C THR A 35 -1.84 21.56 -3.86
N PRO A 36 -2.05 20.86 -2.72
CA PRO A 36 -3.13 19.90 -2.56
C PRO A 36 -4.51 20.49 -2.85
N ALA A 37 -5.43 19.65 -3.34
CA ALA A 37 -6.84 19.99 -3.48
C ALA A 37 -7.46 20.32 -2.11
N ARG A 38 -8.43 21.24 -2.10
CA ARG A 38 -9.21 21.57 -0.91
C ARG A 38 -10.69 21.34 -1.19
N GLU A 39 -11.43 20.97 -0.16
CA GLU A 39 -12.89 20.88 -0.18
C GLU A 39 -13.47 22.09 0.55
N GLY A 40 -14.55 22.69 0.02
CA GLY A 40 -15.15 23.86 0.61
C GLY A 40 -16.20 24.51 -0.27
N ALA A 41 -16.81 25.60 0.21
CA ALA A 41 -17.74 26.40 -0.58
C ALA A 41 -17.05 26.97 -1.83
N ALA A 42 -17.80 27.14 -2.91
CA ALA A 42 -17.29 27.74 -4.14
C ALA A 42 -16.90 29.21 -3.95
N VAL A 43 -15.71 29.57 -4.41
CA VAL A 43 -15.17 30.95 -4.39
C VAL A 43 -14.79 31.32 -5.81
N THR A 44 -15.29 32.47 -6.30
CA THR A 44 -15.00 33.00 -7.63
C THR A 44 -14.05 34.20 -7.54
N LEU A 45 -13.01 34.17 -8.38
CA LEU A 45 -11.99 35.21 -8.50
C LEU A 45 -11.63 35.42 -9.97
N THR A 46 -10.83 36.44 -10.27
CA THR A 46 -10.31 36.70 -11.62
C THR A 46 -8.79 36.50 -11.64
N ILE A 47 -8.28 35.71 -12.59
CA ILE A 47 -6.84 35.49 -12.78
C ILE A 47 -6.51 35.82 -14.26
N ASP A 48 -5.62 36.79 -14.48
CA ASP A 48 -5.24 37.29 -15.80
C ASP A 48 -6.46 37.60 -16.70
N GLY A 49 -7.51 38.18 -16.11
CA GLY A 49 -8.75 38.54 -16.78
C GLY A 49 -9.74 37.39 -17.00
N ARG A 50 -9.43 36.18 -16.58
CA ARG A 50 -10.32 35.01 -16.64
C ARG A 50 -11.03 34.79 -15.31
N GLU A 51 -12.33 34.58 -15.34
CA GLU A 51 -13.10 34.16 -14.17
C GLU A 51 -12.83 32.69 -13.84
N VAL A 52 -12.50 32.40 -12.59
CA VAL A 52 -12.14 31.08 -12.07
C VAL A 52 -12.92 30.81 -10.80
N THR A 53 -13.57 29.65 -10.71
CA THR A 53 -14.31 29.23 -9.51
C THR A 53 -13.69 27.96 -8.95
N VAL A 54 -13.27 28.01 -7.69
CA VAL A 54 -12.63 26.89 -6.97
C VAL A 54 -13.15 26.79 -5.54
N ALA A 55 -12.82 25.72 -4.83
CA ALA A 55 -13.19 25.56 -3.42
C ALA A 55 -12.48 26.60 -2.52
N ALA A 56 -13.14 27.05 -1.48
CA ALA A 56 -12.55 27.90 -0.45
C ALA A 56 -11.31 27.24 0.18
N GLY A 57 -10.26 28.01 0.45
CA GLY A 57 -8.99 27.51 0.95
C GLY A 57 -8.03 27.00 -0.14
N THR A 58 -8.46 26.91 -1.39
CA THR A 58 -7.56 26.64 -2.53
C THR A 58 -6.54 27.77 -2.66
N SER A 59 -5.29 27.43 -2.99
CA SER A 59 -4.27 28.45 -3.23
C SER A 59 -4.48 29.14 -4.58
N VAL A 60 -4.03 30.39 -4.69
CA VAL A 60 -4.00 31.12 -5.97
C VAL A 60 -3.24 30.35 -7.04
N MET A 61 -2.15 29.66 -6.67
CA MET A 61 -1.38 28.81 -7.60
C MET A 61 -2.23 27.70 -8.20
N ARG A 62 -2.91 26.93 -7.36
CA ARG A 62 -3.75 25.82 -7.83
C ARG A 62 -4.90 26.34 -8.69
N ALA A 63 -5.57 27.40 -8.26
CA ALA A 63 -6.64 28.01 -9.04
C ALA A 63 -6.16 28.49 -10.44
N ALA A 64 -4.95 29.04 -10.53
CA ALA A 64 -4.35 29.42 -11.81
C ALA A 64 -4.08 28.21 -12.70
N ILE A 65 -3.48 27.15 -12.16
CA ILE A 65 -3.14 25.95 -12.94
C ILE A 65 -4.40 25.19 -13.38
N GLU A 66 -5.44 25.11 -12.54
CA GLU A 66 -6.75 24.55 -12.92
C GLU A 66 -7.42 25.34 -14.06
N ALA A 67 -7.16 26.64 -14.14
CA ALA A 67 -7.59 27.51 -15.25
C ALA A 67 -6.67 27.47 -16.48
N GLY A 68 -5.65 26.60 -16.50
CA GLY A 68 -4.69 26.48 -17.59
C GLY A 68 -3.64 27.60 -17.63
N ILE A 69 -3.41 28.29 -16.50
CA ILE A 69 -2.42 29.37 -16.36
C ILE A 69 -1.21 28.84 -15.61
N THR A 70 -0.07 28.73 -16.29
CA THR A 70 1.17 28.23 -15.69
C THR A 70 1.82 29.28 -14.79
N VAL A 71 2.16 28.86 -13.56
CA VAL A 71 2.91 29.68 -12.59
C VAL A 71 4.21 28.93 -12.25
N PRO A 72 5.40 29.53 -12.44
CA PRO A 72 6.66 28.86 -12.16
C PRO A 72 6.81 28.57 -10.65
N LYS A 73 7.34 27.37 -10.32
CA LYS A 73 7.45 26.87 -8.94
C LYS A 73 8.65 25.94 -8.78
N LEU A 74 9.18 25.80 -7.56
CA LEU A 74 10.20 24.81 -7.19
C LEU A 74 9.88 24.12 -5.86
N CYS A 75 9.48 24.89 -4.83
CA CYS A 75 9.20 24.30 -3.51
C CYS A 75 7.78 23.77 -3.34
N ALA A 76 6.87 24.08 -4.26
CA ALA A 76 5.48 23.68 -4.20
C ALA A 76 5.22 22.46 -5.10
N THR A 77 4.37 21.55 -4.63
CA THR A 77 3.83 20.41 -5.36
C THR A 77 2.47 20.05 -4.76
N ASP A 78 1.59 19.44 -5.52
CA ASP A 78 0.25 19.11 -5.05
C ASP A 78 0.18 17.87 -4.12
N SER A 79 1.29 17.20 -3.93
CA SER A 79 1.44 16.11 -2.94
C SER A 79 1.85 16.60 -1.54
N LEU A 80 2.22 17.88 -1.38
CA LEU A 80 2.72 18.45 -0.13
C LEU A 80 2.06 19.81 0.15
N ASP A 81 1.76 20.09 1.41
CA ASP A 81 1.31 21.43 1.80
C ASP A 81 2.35 22.50 1.44
N ALA A 82 1.90 23.67 1.01
CA ALA A 82 2.77 24.71 0.51
C ALA A 82 3.65 25.32 1.62
N TRP A 83 4.91 25.60 1.32
CA TRP A 83 5.87 26.21 2.24
C TRP A 83 6.26 27.65 1.87
N GLY A 84 6.24 27.98 0.57
CA GLY A 84 6.56 29.33 0.09
C GLY A 84 8.05 29.71 0.15
N SER A 85 8.97 28.75 0.28
CA SER A 85 10.41 29.00 0.44
C SER A 85 11.10 29.52 -0.83
N CYS A 86 10.76 29.01 -2.01
CA CYS A 86 11.51 29.33 -3.24
C CYS A 86 11.24 30.72 -3.80
N ARG A 87 10.12 31.34 -3.48
CA ARG A 87 9.72 32.68 -3.95
C ARG A 87 9.64 32.84 -5.48
N LEU A 88 9.52 31.74 -6.22
CA LEU A 88 9.43 31.79 -7.69
C LEU A 88 8.00 32.05 -8.17
N CYS A 89 6.99 31.64 -7.41
CA CYS A 89 5.57 31.73 -7.75
C CYS A 89 4.91 33.08 -7.38
N LEU A 90 5.65 34.20 -7.43
CA LEU A 90 5.15 35.52 -7.09
C LEU A 90 4.03 35.97 -8.04
N VAL A 91 3.01 36.63 -7.52
CA VAL A 91 1.89 37.21 -8.26
C VAL A 91 1.60 38.66 -7.79
N GLU A 92 0.85 39.41 -8.59
CA GLU A 92 0.26 40.67 -8.18
C GLU A 92 -1.21 40.46 -7.83
N ILE A 93 -1.67 41.10 -6.76
CA ILE A 93 -3.08 41.06 -6.35
C ILE A 93 -3.57 42.49 -6.18
N GLU A 94 -4.66 42.86 -6.88
CA GLU A 94 -5.24 44.20 -6.81
C GLU A 94 -5.54 44.59 -5.36
N GLY A 95 -5.11 45.77 -4.95
CA GLY A 95 -5.28 46.28 -3.59
C GLY A 95 -4.30 45.74 -2.53
N ARG A 96 -3.42 44.79 -2.86
CA ARG A 96 -2.38 44.31 -1.95
C ARG A 96 -1.01 44.85 -2.28
N LYS A 97 -0.26 45.23 -1.25
CA LYS A 97 1.13 45.71 -1.41
C LYS A 97 2.07 44.51 -1.57
N GLY A 98 3.06 44.63 -2.45
CA GLY A 98 4.11 43.64 -2.67
C GLY A 98 3.68 42.50 -3.62
N TYR A 99 4.44 41.42 -3.61
CA TYR A 99 4.30 40.28 -4.51
C TYR A 99 4.16 38.99 -3.68
N PRO A 100 2.93 38.61 -3.28
CA PRO A 100 2.74 37.40 -2.51
C PRO A 100 3.09 36.14 -3.31
N ALA A 101 3.47 35.06 -2.60
CA ALA A 101 3.66 33.77 -3.20
C ALA A 101 2.29 33.10 -3.42
N SER A 102 1.96 32.80 -4.67
CA SER A 102 0.65 32.20 -5.01
C SER A 102 0.39 30.85 -4.37
N CYS A 103 1.44 30.06 -4.08
CA CYS A 103 1.30 28.74 -3.44
C CYS A 103 0.81 28.80 -1.98
N THR A 104 1.07 29.90 -1.26
CA THR A 104 0.68 30.10 0.14
C THR A 104 -0.43 31.12 0.33
N THR A 105 -0.94 31.68 -0.74
CA THR A 105 -2.03 32.69 -0.69
C THR A 105 -3.35 31.98 -1.01
N PRO A 106 -4.30 31.88 -0.06
CA PRO A 106 -5.62 31.34 -0.34
C PRO A 106 -6.43 32.29 -1.21
N VAL A 107 -7.36 31.73 -1.99
CA VAL A 107 -8.29 32.52 -2.82
C VAL A 107 -9.33 33.24 -1.95
N GLU A 108 -9.75 34.41 -2.38
CA GLU A 108 -10.84 35.21 -1.78
C GLU A 108 -11.84 35.63 -2.86
N ALA A 109 -13.11 35.77 -2.50
CA ALA A 109 -14.14 36.16 -3.43
C ALA A 109 -13.88 37.56 -4.04
N GLY A 110 -13.95 37.66 -5.36
CA GLY A 110 -13.70 38.90 -6.09
C GLY A 110 -12.22 39.31 -6.18
N MET A 111 -11.29 38.49 -5.69
CA MET A 111 -9.85 38.74 -5.82
C MET A 111 -9.47 38.86 -7.31
N LYS A 112 -8.64 39.84 -7.65
CA LYS A 112 -8.08 39.98 -9.00
C LYS A 112 -6.58 39.78 -8.95
N VAL A 113 -6.12 38.75 -9.67
CA VAL A 113 -4.73 38.29 -9.68
C VAL A 113 -4.14 38.48 -11.07
N VAL A 114 -2.91 38.98 -11.11
CA VAL A 114 -2.08 39.04 -12.31
C VAL A 114 -0.88 38.10 -12.09
N THR A 115 -0.74 37.13 -12.97
CA THR A 115 0.36 36.15 -12.90
C THR A 115 1.54 36.55 -13.79
N GLN A 116 1.36 37.43 -14.74
CA GLN A 116 2.39 37.84 -15.70
C GLN A 116 2.41 39.37 -15.85
N SER A 117 3.56 39.97 -15.51
CA SER A 117 3.87 41.35 -15.77
C SER A 117 5.38 41.52 -15.99
N PRO A 118 5.85 42.62 -16.61
CA PRO A 118 7.29 42.88 -16.74
C PRO A 118 8.02 42.86 -15.40
N LYS A 119 7.36 43.33 -14.33
CA LYS A 119 7.93 43.34 -12.98
C LYS A 119 8.04 41.96 -12.39
N LEU A 120 7.00 41.10 -12.53
CA LEU A 120 7.04 39.70 -12.10
C LEU A 120 8.11 38.90 -12.86
N ALA A 121 8.23 39.10 -14.17
CA ALA A 121 9.28 38.48 -14.97
C ALA A 121 10.67 38.85 -14.47
N GLN A 122 10.90 40.14 -14.16
CA GLN A 122 12.17 40.63 -13.60
C GLN A 122 12.47 39.99 -12.23
N LEU A 123 11.47 39.93 -11.33
CA LEU A 123 11.65 39.34 -9.99
C LEU A 123 11.93 37.85 -10.05
N ARG A 124 11.17 37.10 -10.84
CA ARG A 124 11.36 35.64 -11.01
C ARG A 124 12.72 35.30 -11.62
N ARG A 125 13.15 36.10 -12.62
CA ARG A 125 14.50 35.92 -13.21
C ARG A 125 15.58 36.20 -12.17
N GLY A 126 15.44 37.23 -11.34
CA GLY A 126 16.39 37.54 -10.26
C GLY A 126 16.44 36.42 -9.20
N VAL A 127 15.27 35.88 -8.82
CA VAL A 127 15.22 34.73 -7.90
C VAL A 127 15.92 33.50 -8.50
N MET A 128 15.64 33.19 -9.76
CA MET A 128 16.28 32.06 -10.44
C MET A 128 17.80 32.25 -10.59
N GLU A 129 18.21 33.47 -10.88
CA GLU A 129 19.64 33.84 -10.99
C GLU A 129 20.37 33.58 -9.65
N LEU A 130 19.75 33.87 -8.51
CA LEU A 130 20.32 33.58 -7.19
C LEU A 130 20.45 32.06 -6.97
N TYR A 131 19.46 31.25 -7.39
CA TYR A 131 19.59 29.79 -7.31
C TYR A 131 20.72 29.27 -8.18
N ILE A 132 20.80 29.73 -9.42
CA ILE A 132 21.81 29.26 -10.37
C ILE A 132 23.22 29.74 -9.97
N SER A 133 23.35 30.91 -9.33
CA SER A 133 24.66 31.42 -8.88
C SER A 133 25.34 30.56 -7.81
N ASP A 134 24.59 29.68 -7.14
CA ASP A 134 25.08 28.76 -6.10
C ASP A 134 24.74 27.29 -6.41
N HIS A 135 24.68 26.93 -7.69
CA HIS A 135 24.41 25.58 -8.15
C HIS A 135 25.46 25.13 -9.17
N PRO A 136 26.00 23.89 -9.10
CA PRO A 136 26.93 23.41 -10.12
C PRO A 136 26.30 23.43 -11.51
N LEU A 137 26.99 24.02 -12.50
CA LEU A 137 26.56 24.01 -13.90
C LEU A 137 27.12 22.82 -14.68
N ASP A 138 27.11 21.67 -14.07
CA ASP A 138 27.56 20.39 -14.64
C ASP A 138 26.45 19.61 -15.34
N CYS A 139 25.42 20.30 -15.82
CA CYS A 139 24.19 19.69 -16.36
C CYS A 139 24.47 18.61 -17.41
N LEU A 140 25.47 18.75 -18.26
CA LEU A 140 25.79 17.77 -19.31
C LEU A 140 26.25 16.41 -18.75
N THR A 141 26.77 16.39 -17.54
CA THR A 141 27.23 15.16 -16.85
C THR A 141 26.34 14.79 -15.68
N CYS A 142 25.34 15.62 -15.36
CA CYS A 142 24.41 15.39 -14.27
C CYS A 142 23.40 14.29 -14.62
N PRO A 143 23.17 13.28 -13.76
CA PRO A 143 22.22 12.20 -14.02
C PRO A 143 20.75 12.66 -14.12
N ALA A 144 20.41 13.88 -13.62
CA ALA A 144 19.09 14.47 -13.76
C ALA A 144 18.96 15.37 -15.02
N ASN A 145 19.91 15.35 -15.94
CA ASN A 145 19.82 16.18 -17.15
C ASN A 145 18.60 15.78 -18.00
N GLY A 146 17.69 16.74 -18.24
CA GLY A 146 16.41 16.48 -18.92
C GLY A 146 15.29 15.96 -18.02
N ASP A 147 15.54 15.76 -16.71
CA ASP A 147 14.57 15.39 -15.68
C ASP A 147 14.85 16.23 -14.41
N CYS A 148 14.92 17.58 -14.58
CA CYS A 148 15.31 18.51 -13.52
C CYS A 148 14.44 19.77 -13.54
N GLU A 149 13.58 19.93 -12.54
CA GLU A 149 12.68 21.08 -12.43
C GLU A 149 13.45 22.44 -12.34
N LEU A 150 14.69 22.45 -11.82
CA LEU A 150 15.50 23.67 -11.79
C LEU A 150 15.90 24.12 -13.20
N GLN A 151 16.27 23.17 -14.09
CA GLN A 151 16.55 23.47 -15.49
C GLN A 151 15.32 24.03 -16.21
N ASP A 152 14.17 23.37 -16.01
CA ASP A 152 12.91 23.76 -16.63
C ASP A 152 12.48 25.18 -16.21
N MET A 153 12.61 25.46 -14.91
CA MET A 153 12.25 26.79 -14.38
C MET A 153 13.23 27.87 -14.82
N ALA A 154 14.51 27.59 -14.97
CA ALA A 154 15.49 28.50 -15.56
C ALA A 154 15.10 28.85 -17.01
N GLY A 155 14.70 27.85 -17.80
CA GLY A 155 14.14 28.03 -19.14
C GLY A 155 12.85 28.85 -19.15
N ALA A 156 11.89 28.51 -18.29
CA ALA A 156 10.57 29.15 -18.20
C ALA A 156 10.65 30.65 -17.84
N VAL A 157 11.59 31.05 -16.99
CA VAL A 157 11.79 32.48 -16.63
C VAL A 157 12.73 33.23 -17.60
N GLY A 158 13.24 32.55 -18.62
CA GLY A 158 14.12 33.14 -19.63
C GLY A 158 15.51 33.51 -19.11
N LEU A 159 16.03 32.81 -18.12
CA LEU A 159 17.40 33.00 -17.64
C LEU A 159 18.38 32.47 -18.69
N ARG A 160 19.37 33.28 -19.11
CA ARG A 160 20.39 32.91 -20.10
C ARG A 160 21.82 33.14 -19.60
N GLU A 161 21.99 33.99 -18.60
CA GLU A 161 23.26 34.40 -18.02
C GLU A 161 23.08 34.76 -16.55
N VAL A 162 24.14 34.65 -15.78
CA VAL A 162 24.20 35.03 -14.36
C VAL A 162 25.06 36.29 -14.22
N ARG A 163 24.51 37.31 -13.62
CA ARG A 163 25.19 38.62 -13.46
C ARG A 163 26.21 38.61 -12.32
N TYR A 164 26.06 37.74 -11.36
CA TYR A 164 26.93 37.63 -10.19
C TYR A 164 28.15 36.76 -10.51
N GLY A 165 29.27 37.03 -9.80
CA GLY A 165 30.45 36.14 -9.89
C GLY A 165 30.03 34.70 -9.59
N TYR A 166 30.35 33.81 -10.51
CA TYR A 166 29.97 32.41 -10.43
C TYR A 166 31.17 31.53 -10.73
N GLU A 167 31.51 30.64 -9.80
CA GLU A 167 32.64 29.74 -9.90
C GLU A 167 32.27 28.35 -10.42
N GLY A 168 31.01 28.11 -10.74
CA GLY A 168 30.50 26.82 -11.21
C GLY A 168 30.35 25.75 -10.12
N ALA A 169 30.30 26.19 -8.85
CA ALA A 169 30.21 25.29 -7.71
C ALA A 169 29.27 25.85 -6.63
N ASN A 170 28.68 24.96 -5.84
CA ASN A 170 27.97 25.32 -4.62
C ASN A 170 28.96 25.72 -3.52
N HIS A 171 28.57 26.65 -2.64
CA HIS A 171 29.42 27.09 -1.53
C HIS A 171 29.60 26.01 -0.45
N LEU A 172 28.65 25.07 -0.32
CA LEU A 172 28.78 23.91 0.56
C LEU A 172 29.76 22.91 -0.06
N LYS A 173 30.81 22.55 0.69
CA LYS A 173 31.83 21.57 0.28
C LYS A 173 31.59 20.22 0.93
N ASP A 174 30.32 19.91 1.20
CA ASP A 174 29.93 18.65 1.82
C ASP A 174 30.18 17.47 0.86
N ARG A 175 30.52 16.32 1.43
CA ARG A 175 30.70 15.10 0.65
C ARG A 175 29.36 14.48 0.28
N VAL A 176 29.34 13.85 -0.88
CA VAL A 176 28.21 13.00 -1.28
C VAL A 176 28.04 11.87 -0.27
N ASP A 177 26.82 11.67 0.19
CA ASP A 177 26.44 10.53 1.04
C ASP A 177 25.86 9.40 0.18
N ASP A 178 26.66 8.35 0.02
CA ASP A 178 26.29 7.12 -0.69
C ASP A 178 25.97 5.95 0.25
N SER A 179 25.77 6.22 1.53
CA SER A 179 25.50 5.19 2.54
C SER A 179 24.20 4.42 2.29
N ASN A 180 23.17 5.08 1.74
CA ASN A 180 21.93 4.40 1.37
C ASN A 180 22.14 3.51 0.14
N PRO A 181 21.73 2.22 0.15
CA PRO A 181 21.96 1.32 -0.97
C PRO A 181 21.18 1.69 -2.24
N TYR A 182 20.12 2.49 -2.14
CA TYR A 182 19.17 2.75 -3.23
C TYR A 182 19.32 4.13 -3.87
N PHE A 183 19.78 5.12 -3.14
CA PHE A 183 19.93 6.49 -3.63
C PHE A 183 21.18 7.16 -3.05
N SER A 184 21.67 8.16 -3.77
CA SER A 184 22.73 9.07 -3.34
C SER A 184 22.15 10.39 -2.88
N TYR A 185 22.80 11.05 -1.93
CA TYR A 185 22.52 12.40 -1.50
C TYR A 185 23.75 13.30 -1.79
N ASP A 186 23.60 14.22 -2.74
CA ASP A 186 24.60 15.23 -3.11
C ASP A 186 24.15 16.63 -2.62
N PRO A 187 24.65 17.09 -1.48
CA PRO A 187 24.27 18.39 -0.93
C PRO A 187 24.68 19.57 -1.83
N SER A 188 25.70 19.42 -2.71
CA SER A 188 26.12 20.49 -3.62
C SER A 188 25.04 20.88 -4.65
N LYS A 189 24.08 19.98 -4.91
CA LYS A 189 22.96 20.20 -5.84
C LYS A 189 21.65 20.63 -5.14
N CYS A 190 21.72 20.86 -3.83
CA CYS A 190 20.56 21.21 -3.01
C CYS A 190 20.22 22.71 -3.15
N ILE A 191 18.97 22.99 -3.46
CA ILE A 191 18.40 24.36 -3.49
C ILE A 191 17.61 24.71 -2.22
N VAL A 192 17.70 23.91 -1.17
CA VAL A 192 17.03 24.08 0.14
C VAL A 192 15.52 24.35 0.02
N CYS A 193 14.86 23.71 -0.95
CA CYS A 193 13.42 23.90 -1.19
C CYS A 193 12.51 23.26 -0.14
N ASN A 194 13.07 22.45 0.75
CA ASN A 194 12.39 21.76 1.86
C ASN A 194 11.34 20.70 1.45
N ARG A 195 11.25 20.31 0.17
CA ARG A 195 10.28 19.28 -0.27
C ARG A 195 10.58 17.92 0.33
N CYS A 196 11.85 17.51 0.37
CA CYS A 196 12.27 16.23 0.93
C CYS A 196 12.01 16.10 2.44
N VAL A 197 12.22 17.18 3.21
CA VAL A 197 11.93 17.22 4.66
C VAL A 197 10.43 17.04 4.89
N ARG A 198 9.58 17.81 4.18
CA ARG A 198 8.12 17.69 4.26
C ARG A 198 7.62 16.32 3.80
N ALA A 199 8.18 15.76 2.73
CA ALA A 199 7.81 14.42 2.29
C ALA A 199 8.14 13.35 3.35
N CYS A 200 9.27 13.50 4.06
CA CYS A 200 9.62 12.63 5.17
C CYS A 200 8.66 12.78 6.36
N GLU A 201 8.20 14.00 6.64
CA GLU A 201 7.30 14.34 7.73
C GLU A 201 5.84 14.01 7.41
N ASP A 202 5.30 14.60 6.31
CA ASP A 202 3.86 14.57 6.01
C ASP A 202 3.43 13.25 5.37
N ILE A 203 4.24 12.69 4.45
CA ILE A 203 3.89 11.48 3.72
C ILE A 203 4.31 10.23 4.52
N GLN A 204 5.61 10.11 4.85
CA GLN A 204 6.12 8.92 5.52
C GLN A 204 5.90 8.95 7.05
N GLY A 205 6.08 10.11 7.68
CA GLY A 205 5.95 10.26 9.14
C GLY A 205 7.09 9.61 9.92
N THR A 206 8.31 9.66 9.39
CA THR A 206 9.53 9.13 10.04
C THR A 206 10.41 10.24 10.61
N PHE A 207 10.30 11.47 10.08
CA PHE A 207 11.06 12.65 10.54
C PHE A 207 12.59 12.48 10.48
N ALA A 208 13.06 11.66 9.54
CA ALA A 208 14.48 11.38 9.38
C ALA A 208 15.26 12.55 8.77
N LEU A 209 14.60 13.56 8.20
CA LEU A 209 15.21 14.72 7.55
C LEU A 209 14.83 16.01 8.26
N THR A 210 15.79 16.91 8.37
CA THR A 210 15.59 18.25 8.89
C THR A 210 16.44 19.27 8.11
N ILE A 211 16.28 20.57 8.40
CA ILE A 211 17.20 21.61 7.95
C ILE A 211 18.15 21.90 9.11
N SER A 212 19.45 21.73 8.89
CA SER A 212 20.51 22.17 9.79
C SER A 212 21.13 23.48 9.30
N GLY A 213 21.76 24.21 10.21
CA GLY A 213 22.34 25.52 9.93
C GLY A 213 21.30 26.63 9.74
N ARG A 214 21.75 27.79 9.29
CA ARG A 214 20.91 28.95 8.95
C ARG A 214 21.58 29.85 7.91
N GLY A 215 20.78 30.62 7.18
CA GLY A 215 21.28 31.49 6.11
C GLY A 215 21.98 30.66 5.03
N PHE A 216 23.15 31.07 4.61
CA PHE A 216 23.98 30.33 3.63
C PHE A 216 24.44 28.96 4.10
N GLU A 217 24.51 28.74 5.41
CA GLU A 217 24.89 27.45 6.00
C GLU A 217 23.73 26.45 6.05
N SER A 218 22.56 26.82 5.55
CA SER A 218 21.37 25.96 5.58
C SER A 218 21.53 24.78 4.63
N ARG A 219 21.36 23.55 5.15
CA ARG A 219 21.36 22.33 4.35
C ARG A 219 20.35 21.32 4.87
N VAL A 220 19.91 20.42 4.02
CA VAL A 220 19.14 19.24 4.45
C VAL A 220 20.09 18.27 5.15
N SER A 221 19.66 17.75 6.29
CA SER A 221 20.47 16.89 7.15
C SER A 221 19.67 15.66 7.58
N PRO A 222 20.18 14.44 7.36
CA PRO A 222 19.61 13.23 7.94
C PRO A 222 19.95 13.13 9.42
N GLY A 223 18.95 12.75 10.24
CA GLY A 223 19.11 12.57 11.68
C GLY A 223 19.74 13.79 12.37
N GLN A 224 20.83 13.57 13.07
CA GLN A 224 21.64 14.60 13.72
C GLN A 224 22.93 14.90 12.93
N ASP A 225 22.80 15.11 11.61
CA ASP A 225 23.90 15.36 10.68
C ASP A 225 24.79 14.12 10.49
N GLN A 226 24.16 12.97 10.31
CA GLN A 226 24.81 11.67 10.12
C GLN A 226 24.43 11.07 8.76
N PRO A 227 25.14 10.05 8.28
CA PRO A 227 24.78 9.35 7.05
C PRO A 227 23.36 8.79 7.07
N PHE A 228 22.68 8.74 5.91
CA PHE A 228 21.30 8.25 5.80
C PHE A 228 21.07 6.89 6.47
N MET A 229 22.00 5.94 6.30
CA MET A 229 21.88 4.61 6.90
C MET A 229 22.10 4.56 8.42
N GLN A 230 22.57 5.64 9.03
CA GLN A 230 22.73 5.76 10.47
C GLN A 230 21.60 6.58 11.11
N SER A 231 20.70 7.13 10.30
CA SER A 231 19.53 7.93 10.72
C SER A 231 18.27 7.05 10.82
N GLU A 232 17.17 7.65 11.26
CA GLU A 232 15.84 7.03 11.31
C GLU A 232 15.23 6.74 9.91
N CYS A 233 16.01 6.86 8.84
CA CYS A 233 15.55 6.68 7.47
C CYS A 233 15.11 5.23 7.20
N VAL A 234 13.88 5.06 6.74
CA VAL A 234 13.31 3.76 6.34
C VAL A 234 13.42 3.49 4.83
N SER A 235 14.20 4.28 4.10
CA SER A 235 14.46 4.13 2.66
C SER A 235 13.18 4.07 1.80
N CYS A 236 12.13 4.80 2.17
CA CYS A 236 10.84 4.77 1.43
C CYS A 236 10.89 5.49 0.07
N GLY A 237 11.89 6.35 -0.17
CA GLY A 237 12.07 7.10 -1.41
C GLY A 237 11.14 8.32 -1.59
N ALA A 238 10.31 8.68 -0.61
CA ALA A 238 9.43 9.85 -0.72
C ALA A 238 10.21 11.16 -0.91
N CYS A 239 11.36 11.31 -0.24
CA CYS A 239 12.25 12.45 -0.39
C CYS A 239 12.92 12.50 -1.78
N VAL A 240 13.26 11.33 -2.34
CA VAL A 240 13.83 11.20 -3.69
C VAL A 240 12.80 11.63 -4.73
N GLN A 241 11.55 11.14 -4.61
CA GLN A 241 10.44 11.50 -5.49
C GLN A 241 10.12 13.00 -5.43
N ALA A 242 10.24 13.60 -4.26
CA ALA A 242 9.93 15.02 -4.07
C ALA A 242 11.06 15.96 -4.48
N CYS A 243 12.28 15.47 -4.72
CA CYS A 243 13.44 16.31 -5.00
C CYS A 243 13.36 16.92 -6.42
N PRO A 244 13.40 18.26 -6.59
CA PRO A 244 13.33 18.90 -7.90
C PRO A 244 14.67 18.98 -8.64
N THR A 245 15.74 18.47 -8.04
CA THR A 245 17.10 18.48 -8.60
C THR A 245 17.76 17.11 -8.44
N SER A 246 19.04 16.99 -8.75
CA SER A 246 19.83 15.75 -8.54
C SER A 246 20.39 15.61 -7.12
N THR A 247 19.89 16.35 -6.14
CA THR A 247 20.36 16.24 -4.74
C THR A 247 20.10 14.86 -4.16
N LEU A 248 18.91 14.32 -4.40
CA LEU A 248 18.53 12.95 -4.03
C LEU A 248 18.21 12.19 -5.31
N GLN A 249 19.09 11.30 -5.70
CA GLN A 249 19.03 10.59 -6.98
C GLN A 249 19.09 9.08 -6.80
N GLU A 250 18.20 8.35 -7.46
CA GLU A 250 18.26 6.89 -7.45
C GLU A 250 19.52 6.35 -8.13
N LYS A 251 20.19 5.40 -7.50
CA LYS A 251 21.41 4.79 -8.03
C LYS A 251 21.17 4.06 -9.35
N THR A 252 20.00 3.51 -9.56
CA THR A 252 19.62 2.86 -10.81
C THR A 252 19.55 3.85 -11.98
N ILE A 253 19.09 5.09 -11.76
CA ILE A 253 19.15 6.16 -12.77
C ILE A 253 20.59 6.49 -13.12
N ILE A 254 21.46 6.59 -12.11
CA ILE A 254 22.90 6.87 -12.34
C ILE A 254 23.54 5.76 -13.16
N GLN A 255 23.15 4.50 -12.93
CA GLN A 255 23.74 3.32 -13.57
C GLN A 255 23.16 3.02 -14.95
N LEU A 256 21.85 3.13 -15.12
CA LEU A 256 21.12 2.69 -16.32
C LEU A 256 20.72 3.85 -17.23
N GLY A 257 20.78 5.09 -16.72
CA GLY A 257 20.39 6.29 -17.44
C GLY A 257 18.87 6.55 -17.40
N THR A 258 18.44 7.53 -18.18
CA THR A 258 17.04 7.99 -18.24
C THR A 258 16.13 6.91 -18.83
N PRO A 259 14.95 6.64 -18.22
CA PRO A 259 13.95 5.76 -18.79
C PRO A 259 13.37 6.30 -20.11
N GLU A 260 12.75 5.44 -20.89
CA GLU A 260 12.21 5.77 -22.23
C GLU A 260 10.68 5.77 -22.25
N HIS A 261 10.05 4.94 -21.39
CA HIS A 261 8.59 4.83 -21.30
C HIS A 261 8.16 4.35 -19.92
N THR A 262 6.87 4.45 -19.64
CA THR A 262 6.25 4.10 -18.35
C THR A 262 5.13 3.08 -18.53
N VAL A 263 5.03 2.14 -17.58
CA VAL A 263 3.94 1.16 -17.50
C VAL A 263 3.36 1.19 -16.09
N VAL A 264 2.06 1.45 -15.97
CA VAL A 264 1.38 1.39 -14.65
C VAL A 264 1.16 -0.08 -14.26
N THR A 265 1.58 -0.43 -13.06
CA THR A 265 1.49 -1.77 -12.50
C THR A 265 1.09 -1.75 -11.03
N THR A 266 0.81 -2.91 -10.46
CA THR A 266 0.52 -3.08 -9.03
C THR A 266 1.72 -3.67 -8.31
N CYS A 267 2.02 -3.16 -7.13
CA CYS A 267 3.07 -3.67 -6.26
C CYS A 267 2.81 -5.13 -5.88
N ALA A 268 3.83 -5.98 -6.01
CA ALA A 268 3.72 -7.42 -5.77
C ALA A 268 3.85 -7.84 -4.29
N TYR A 269 3.99 -6.90 -3.33
CA TYR A 269 4.41 -7.25 -1.98
C TYR A 269 3.28 -7.45 -0.98
N CYS A 270 2.42 -6.47 -0.74
CA CYS A 270 1.43 -6.60 0.34
C CYS A 270 0.02 -6.17 -0.07
N GLY A 271 -0.95 -6.47 0.80
CA GLY A 271 -2.36 -6.21 0.59
C GLY A 271 -2.77 -4.73 0.57
N VAL A 272 -1.85 -3.78 0.70
CA VAL A 272 -2.16 -2.35 0.44
C VAL A 272 -2.53 -2.15 -1.03
N GLY A 273 -1.91 -2.90 -1.96
CA GLY A 273 -2.25 -2.82 -3.38
C GLY A 273 -1.79 -1.52 -4.03
N CYS A 274 -0.63 -1.01 -3.66
CA CYS A 274 -0.08 0.23 -4.23
C CYS A 274 0.06 0.14 -5.74
N SER A 275 -0.39 1.18 -6.44
CA SER A 275 -0.14 1.36 -7.87
C SER A 275 1.20 2.06 -8.07
N LEU A 276 2.01 1.55 -8.99
CA LEU A 276 3.34 2.03 -9.30
C LEU A 276 3.48 2.24 -10.81
N GLU A 277 4.31 3.17 -11.19
CA GLU A 277 4.80 3.35 -12.55
C GLU A 277 6.17 2.67 -12.67
N ALA A 278 6.24 1.61 -13.45
CA ALA A 278 7.48 1.02 -13.87
C ALA A 278 8.04 1.88 -15.01
N GLN A 279 9.09 2.63 -14.74
CA GLN A 279 9.78 3.41 -15.75
C GLN A 279 10.86 2.55 -16.40
N MET A 280 10.75 2.37 -17.70
CA MET A 280 11.44 1.34 -18.45
C MET A 280 12.44 1.92 -19.45
N LYS A 281 13.51 1.16 -19.72
CA LYS A 281 14.41 1.34 -20.86
C LYS A 281 14.44 0.05 -21.65
N GLY A 282 13.84 0.05 -22.83
CA GLY A 282 13.52 -1.20 -23.52
C GLY A 282 12.65 -2.10 -22.63
N SER A 283 13.09 -3.32 -22.32
CA SER A 283 12.41 -4.27 -21.43
C SER A 283 12.90 -4.23 -19.98
N GLN A 284 13.85 -3.36 -19.67
CA GLN A 284 14.46 -3.27 -18.34
C GLN A 284 13.77 -2.20 -17.49
N VAL A 285 13.41 -2.54 -16.26
CA VAL A 285 12.96 -1.56 -15.26
C VAL A 285 14.16 -0.72 -14.82
N VAL A 286 14.03 0.60 -14.90
CA VAL A 286 15.03 1.56 -14.43
C VAL A 286 14.70 2.04 -13.03
N ARG A 287 13.44 2.43 -12.81
CA ARG A 287 12.94 2.79 -11.47
C ARG A 287 11.44 2.51 -11.35
N MET A 288 10.97 2.37 -10.12
CA MET A 288 9.56 2.30 -9.77
C MET A 288 9.13 3.60 -9.10
N VAL A 289 8.14 4.27 -9.64
CA VAL A 289 7.61 5.53 -9.11
C VAL A 289 6.19 5.30 -8.57
N PRO A 290 5.83 5.79 -7.38
CA PRO A 290 4.45 5.65 -6.90
C PRO A 290 3.49 6.42 -7.80
N TYR A 291 2.47 5.71 -8.31
CA TYR A 291 1.46 6.31 -9.18
C TYR A 291 0.54 7.23 -8.37
N LYS A 292 0.44 8.49 -8.80
CA LYS A 292 -0.27 9.54 -8.08
C LYS A 292 -1.77 9.27 -7.94
N ASP A 293 -2.39 8.74 -9.00
CA ASP A 293 -3.81 8.42 -9.03
C ASP A 293 -4.12 7.00 -8.50
N GLY A 294 -3.15 6.35 -7.86
CA GLY A 294 -3.34 5.05 -7.22
C GLY A 294 -4.27 5.15 -6.01
N HIS A 295 -5.46 4.53 -6.08
CA HIS A 295 -6.49 4.65 -5.04
C HIS A 295 -6.04 4.23 -3.63
N ALA A 296 -5.13 3.25 -3.54
CA ALA A 296 -4.65 2.75 -2.26
C ALA A 296 -3.51 3.59 -1.68
N ASN A 297 -2.66 4.14 -2.53
CA ASN A 297 -1.39 4.75 -2.12
C ASN A 297 -1.25 6.25 -2.43
N GLU A 298 -2.08 6.81 -3.34
CA GLU A 298 -2.12 8.26 -3.65
C GLU A 298 -0.70 8.87 -3.77
N GLY A 299 0.16 8.27 -4.62
CA GLY A 299 1.51 8.76 -4.85
C GLY A 299 2.54 8.44 -3.76
N HIS A 300 2.25 7.54 -2.82
CA HIS A 300 3.21 7.06 -1.82
C HIS A 300 3.63 5.61 -2.08
N ALA A 301 4.86 5.25 -1.72
CA ALA A 301 5.37 3.89 -1.71
C ALA A 301 6.28 3.63 -0.51
N CYS A 302 6.47 2.38 -0.16
CA CYS A 302 7.50 1.97 0.80
C CYS A 302 8.73 1.44 0.08
N ILE A 303 9.78 1.15 0.84
CA ILE A 303 11.04 0.56 0.35
C ILE A 303 10.82 -0.64 -0.60
N LYS A 304 9.86 -1.54 -0.26
CA LYS A 304 9.63 -2.77 -1.04
C LYS A 304 9.15 -2.47 -2.46
N GLY A 305 8.05 -1.70 -2.59
CA GLY A 305 7.54 -1.32 -3.92
C GLY A 305 8.49 -0.43 -4.71
N ARG A 306 9.19 0.46 -4.00
CA ARG A 306 10.09 1.42 -4.63
C ARG A 306 11.37 0.78 -5.17
N PHE A 307 12.01 -0.12 -4.41
CA PHE A 307 13.38 -0.56 -4.69
C PHE A 307 13.56 -2.07 -4.81
N ALA A 308 12.63 -2.89 -4.33
CA ALA A 308 12.82 -4.34 -4.27
C ALA A 308 12.26 -5.10 -5.49
N TRP A 309 12.28 -4.50 -6.66
CA TRP A 309 11.78 -5.10 -7.92
C TRP A 309 12.85 -5.92 -8.69
N GLY A 310 14.10 -5.95 -8.22
CA GLY A 310 15.21 -6.64 -8.88
C GLY A 310 15.00 -8.14 -9.11
N TYR A 311 14.10 -8.78 -8.35
CA TYR A 311 13.74 -10.19 -8.57
C TYR A 311 13.17 -10.45 -9.98
N ALA A 312 12.54 -9.45 -10.60
CA ALA A 312 11.91 -9.61 -11.92
C ALA A 312 12.93 -9.85 -13.05
N THR A 313 14.15 -9.34 -12.88
CA THR A 313 15.23 -9.41 -13.88
C THR A 313 16.50 -10.07 -13.34
N HIS A 314 16.40 -10.78 -12.20
CA HIS A 314 17.56 -11.45 -11.60
C HIS A 314 18.17 -12.51 -12.55
N PRO A 315 19.51 -12.63 -12.66
CA PRO A 315 20.15 -13.62 -13.55
C PRO A 315 19.75 -15.08 -13.27
N ASP A 316 19.49 -15.41 -12.00
CA ASP A 316 19.09 -16.77 -11.59
C ASP A 316 17.60 -17.07 -11.82
N ARG A 317 16.85 -16.14 -12.41
CA ARG A 317 15.43 -16.36 -12.70
C ARG A 317 15.28 -17.48 -13.74
N VAL A 318 14.44 -18.47 -13.44
CA VAL A 318 14.08 -19.54 -14.37
C VAL A 318 13.27 -18.94 -15.52
N LEU A 319 13.83 -19.00 -16.74
CA LEU A 319 13.22 -18.40 -17.94
C LEU A 319 12.68 -19.46 -18.92
N LYS A 320 13.00 -20.73 -18.72
CA LYS A 320 12.56 -21.84 -19.56
C LYS A 320 11.99 -22.96 -18.70
N PRO A 321 11.03 -23.74 -19.24
CA PRO A 321 10.56 -24.92 -18.54
C PRO A 321 11.68 -25.93 -18.32
N MET A 322 11.62 -26.62 -17.20
CA MET A 322 12.56 -27.69 -16.86
C MET A 322 11.80 -28.91 -16.36
N ILE A 323 12.25 -30.10 -16.72
CA ILE A 323 11.71 -31.37 -16.27
C ILE A 323 12.81 -32.26 -15.70
N ARG A 324 12.42 -33.19 -14.81
CA ARG A 324 13.21 -34.33 -14.32
C ARG A 324 12.27 -35.45 -13.96
N ASP A 325 12.71 -36.72 -14.08
CA ASP A 325 11.88 -37.85 -13.77
C ASP A 325 12.00 -38.28 -12.30
N GLN A 326 13.16 -38.05 -11.67
CA GLN A 326 13.43 -38.35 -10.27
C GLN A 326 13.96 -37.11 -9.54
N ILE A 327 13.67 -37.02 -8.24
CA ILE A 327 14.13 -35.88 -7.40
C ILE A 327 15.67 -35.80 -7.33
N SER A 328 16.36 -36.95 -7.46
CA SER A 328 17.82 -37.07 -7.47
C SER A 328 18.46 -36.70 -8.81
N GLU A 329 17.68 -36.55 -9.87
CA GLU A 329 18.20 -36.23 -11.20
C GLU A 329 18.34 -34.72 -11.39
N PRO A 330 19.29 -34.25 -12.23
CA PRO A 330 19.40 -32.84 -12.58
C PRO A 330 18.21 -32.37 -13.41
N TRP A 331 17.88 -31.10 -13.28
CA TRP A 331 16.90 -30.46 -14.13
C TRP A 331 17.39 -30.38 -15.58
N ARG A 332 16.53 -30.68 -16.55
CA ARG A 332 16.75 -30.56 -17.99
C ARG A 332 15.84 -29.47 -18.57
N GLU A 333 16.38 -28.46 -19.19
CA GLU A 333 15.62 -27.46 -19.94
C GLU A 333 14.93 -28.11 -21.14
N VAL A 334 13.67 -27.72 -21.39
CA VAL A 334 12.84 -28.25 -22.45
C VAL A 334 12.02 -27.15 -23.13
N SER A 335 11.37 -27.45 -24.26
CA SER A 335 10.38 -26.54 -24.84
C SER A 335 9.08 -26.52 -24.02
N TRP A 336 8.28 -25.49 -24.19
CA TRP A 336 6.96 -25.40 -23.57
C TRP A 336 6.05 -26.55 -24.02
N GLU A 337 6.11 -26.95 -25.29
CA GLU A 337 5.34 -28.06 -25.83
C GLU A 337 5.71 -29.38 -25.16
N GLU A 338 7.00 -29.66 -24.99
CA GLU A 338 7.48 -30.85 -24.28
C GLU A 338 7.04 -30.84 -22.82
N ALA A 339 7.17 -29.68 -22.13
CA ALA A 339 6.77 -29.55 -20.73
C ALA A 339 5.26 -29.79 -20.54
N PHE A 340 4.42 -29.20 -21.37
CA PHE A 340 2.96 -29.43 -21.31
C PHE A 340 2.60 -30.86 -21.64
N GLY A 341 3.22 -31.44 -22.66
CA GLY A 341 3.00 -32.84 -23.03
C GLY A 341 3.40 -33.79 -21.90
N TYR A 342 4.54 -33.57 -21.27
CA TYR A 342 5.00 -34.33 -20.11
C TYR A 342 4.03 -34.21 -18.94
N ALA A 343 3.69 -33.00 -18.50
CA ALA A 343 2.79 -32.80 -17.37
C ALA A 343 1.40 -33.41 -17.61
N ALA A 344 0.80 -33.18 -18.77
CA ALA A 344 -0.52 -33.70 -19.12
C ALA A 344 -0.53 -35.24 -19.16
N ARG A 345 0.51 -35.88 -19.71
CA ARG A 345 0.65 -37.35 -19.74
C ARG A 345 0.77 -37.90 -18.31
N ARG A 346 1.67 -37.33 -17.50
CA ARG A 346 1.88 -37.83 -16.13
C ARG A 346 0.62 -37.69 -15.26
N MET A 347 -0.08 -36.58 -15.34
CA MET A 347 -1.33 -36.38 -14.59
C MET A 347 -2.42 -37.36 -15.01
N ARG A 348 -2.57 -37.65 -16.32
CA ARG A 348 -3.51 -38.67 -16.80
C ARG A 348 -3.14 -40.07 -16.35
N GLU A 349 -1.86 -40.45 -16.38
CA GLU A 349 -1.37 -41.74 -15.87
C GLU A 349 -1.68 -41.92 -14.38
N LEU A 350 -1.48 -40.86 -13.56
CA LEU A 350 -1.80 -40.89 -12.14
C LEU A 350 -3.30 -41.05 -11.90
N GLN A 351 -4.14 -40.33 -12.60
CA GLN A 351 -5.59 -40.46 -12.49
C GLN A 351 -6.10 -41.83 -12.97
N ALA A 352 -5.55 -42.37 -14.05
CA ALA A 352 -5.91 -43.70 -14.54
C ALA A 352 -5.56 -44.80 -13.53
N LYS A 353 -4.45 -44.61 -12.78
CA LYS A 353 -3.97 -45.61 -11.82
C LYS A 353 -4.61 -45.47 -10.43
N TYR A 354 -4.82 -44.24 -9.95
CA TYR A 354 -5.18 -43.98 -8.55
C TYR A 354 -6.56 -43.29 -8.40
N GLY A 355 -7.25 -43.02 -9.51
CA GLY A 355 -8.55 -42.39 -9.51
C GLY A 355 -8.50 -40.86 -9.72
N ARG A 356 -9.67 -40.29 -10.00
CA ARG A 356 -9.83 -38.87 -10.35
C ARG A 356 -9.32 -37.92 -9.27
N ASP A 357 -9.54 -38.25 -8.00
CA ASP A 357 -9.24 -37.36 -6.86
C ASP A 357 -7.78 -37.46 -6.39
N SER A 358 -6.95 -38.24 -7.10
CA SER A 358 -5.53 -38.45 -6.75
C SER A 358 -4.63 -37.24 -7.10
N ILE A 359 -5.15 -36.24 -7.76
CA ILE A 359 -4.41 -35.01 -8.13
C ILE A 359 -5.20 -33.76 -7.77
N GLY A 360 -4.49 -32.64 -7.63
CA GLY A 360 -5.11 -31.34 -7.33
C GLY A 360 -4.22 -30.16 -7.69
N GLY A 361 -4.63 -28.96 -7.26
CA GLY A 361 -3.90 -27.73 -7.52
C GLY A 361 -3.91 -26.74 -6.36
N ILE A 362 -2.82 -26.05 -6.19
CA ILE A 362 -2.66 -24.94 -5.22
C ILE A 362 -2.32 -23.67 -5.97
N THR A 363 -3.02 -22.57 -5.65
CA THR A 363 -2.76 -21.24 -6.17
C THR A 363 -2.13 -20.33 -5.11
N SER A 364 -1.32 -19.37 -5.54
CA SER A 364 -0.82 -18.32 -4.66
C SER A 364 -1.70 -17.08 -4.67
N SER A 365 -1.87 -16.50 -3.52
CA SER A 365 -2.46 -15.16 -3.36
C SER A 365 -1.55 -14.02 -3.84
N ARG A 366 -0.42 -14.32 -4.47
CA ARG A 366 0.46 -13.37 -5.15
C ARG A 366 0.27 -13.34 -6.65
N CYS A 367 -0.47 -14.29 -7.19
CA CYS A 367 -0.82 -14.38 -8.61
C CYS A 367 -1.98 -13.46 -8.97
N THR A 368 -2.15 -13.17 -10.27
CA THR A 368 -3.26 -12.37 -10.77
C THR A 368 -4.61 -13.11 -10.65
N ASN A 369 -5.70 -12.40 -10.81
CA ASN A 369 -7.04 -13.00 -10.83
C ASN A 369 -7.18 -14.03 -11.97
N GLU A 370 -6.63 -13.69 -13.15
CA GLU A 370 -6.64 -14.54 -14.34
C GLU A 370 -5.91 -15.86 -14.10
N GLU A 371 -4.70 -15.79 -13.54
CA GLU A 371 -3.88 -16.97 -13.22
C GLU A 371 -4.60 -17.87 -12.21
N THR A 372 -5.12 -17.30 -11.14
CA THR A 372 -5.84 -18.00 -10.08
C THR A 372 -7.12 -18.66 -10.62
N TYR A 373 -7.89 -17.92 -11.44
CA TYR A 373 -9.08 -18.43 -12.10
C TYR A 373 -8.75 -19.63 -13.00
N LEU A 374 -7.67 -19.56 -13.77
CA LEU A 374 -7.27 -20.63 -14.68
C LEU A 374 -6.86 -21.91 -13.93
N VAL A 375 -6.17 -21.81 -12.80
CA VAL A 375 -5.78 -23.00 -12.02
C VAL A 375 -7.00 -23.68 -11.42
N GLN A 376 -7.90 -22.94 -10.77
CA GLN A 376 -9.12 -23.55 -10.21
C GLN A 376 -10.01 -24.16 -11.30
N LYS A 377 -10.07 -23.53 -12.50
CA LYS A 377 -10.77 -24.07 -13.64
C LYS A 377 -10.08 -25.33 -14.18
N LEU A 378 -8.75 -25.36 -14.26
CA LEU A 378 -7.98 -26.54 -14.65
C LEU A 378 -8.33 -27.73 -13.76
N VAL A 379 -8.34 -27.54 -12.44
CA VAL A 379 -8.66 -28.60 -11.49
C VAL A 379 -10.09 -29.09 -11.66
N ARG A 380 -11.06 -28.19 -11.75
CA ARG A 380 -12.47 -28.56 -11.86
C ARG A 380 -12.87 -29.12 -13.23
N ALA A 381 -12.40 -28.48 -14.30
CA ALA A 381 -12.81 -28.83 -15.66
C ALA A 381 -11.95 -29.94 -16.27
N ALA A 382 -10.62 -29.94 -16.06
CA ALA A 382 -9.73 -30.93 -16.66
C ALA A 382 -9.41 -32.10 -15.74
N PHE A 383 -9.13 -31.83 -14.42
CA PHE A 383 -8.92 -32.92 -13.47
C PHE A 383 -10.25 -33.54 -13.00
N GLY A 384 -11.36 -32.80 -13.08
CA GLY A 384 -12.71 -33.26 -12.79
C GLY A 384 -13.00 -33.47 -11.30
N ASN A 385 -12.32 -32.72 -10.42
CA ASN A 385 -12.54 -32.74 -8.98
C ASN A 385 -12.47 -31.31 -8.39
N ASN A 386 -12.67 -31.16 -7.07
CA ASN A 386 -12.60 -29.89 -6.38
C ASN A 386 -11.35 -29.74 -5.48
N ASN A 387 -10.29 -30.52 -5.72
CA ASN A 387 -9.04 -30.45 -4.96
C ASN A 387 -8.22 -29.22 -5.38
N THR A 388 -8.79 -28.04 -5.24
CA THR A 388 -8.12 -26.76 -5.46
C THR A 388 -8.18 -25.93 -4.20
N ASP A 389 -7.07 -25.33 -3.78
CA ASP A 389 -7.01 -24.45 -2.62
C ASP A 389 -5.98 -23.33 -2.87
N THR A 390 -5.89 -22.38 -1.96
CA THR A 390 -4.98 -21.22 -2.05
C THR A 390 -4.31 -20.97 -0.70
N CYS A 391 -3.14 -20.35 -0.70
CA CYS A 391 -2.42 -20.00 0.53
C CYS A 391 -3.24 -19.15 1.52
N ALA A 392 -4.33 -18.52 1.08
CA ALA A 392 -5.30 -17.88 1.98
C ALA A 392 -5.89 -18.85 3.02
N ARG A 393 -5.80 -20.17 2.78
CA ARG A 393 -6.23 -21.24 3.71
C ARG A 393 -5.59 -21.10 5.09
N VAL A 394 -4.28 -20.91 5.13
CA VAL A 394 -3.51 -20.77 6.37
C VAL A 394 -3.32 -19.31 6.80
N CYS A 395 -3.82 -18.36 6.01
CA CYS A 395 -3.66 -16.91 6.22
C CYS A 395 -4.95 -16.28 6.80
N HIS A 396 -5.89 -15.92 5.94
CA HIS A 396 -7.11 -15.18 6.29
C HIS A 396 -8.42 -15.94 6.05
N SER A 397 -8.40 -17.26 5.86
CA SER A 397 -9.65 -18.05 5.84
C SER A 397 -10.46 -17.89 7.14
N PRO A 398 -9.84 -17.76 8.34
CA PRO A 398 -10.57 -17.40 9.56
C PRO A 398 -11.30 -16.06 9.48
N THR A 399 -10.75 -15.06 8.78
CA THR A 399 -11.44 -13.78 8.49
C THR A 399 -12.68 -14.03 7.64
N GLY A 400 -12.52 -14.74 6.52
CA GLY A 400 -13.63 -15.05 5.62
C GLY A 400 -14.78 -15.75 6.34
N TYR A 401 -14.45 -16.78 7.13
CA TYR A 401 -15.44 -17.51 7.92
C TYR A 401 -16.05 -16.64 9.02
N GLY A 402 -15.22 -16.02 9.86
CA GLY A 402 -15.68 -15.28 11.04
C GLY A 402 -16.56 -14.07 10.71
N LEU A 403 -16.16 -13.28 9.71
CA LEU A 403 -16.94 -12.13 9.27
C LEU A 403 -18.24 -12.56 8.57
N LYS A 404 -18.22 -13.63 7.77
CA LYS A 404 -19.42 -14.16 7.12
C LYS A 404 -20.46 -14.64 8.14
N GLN A 405 -20.01 -15.30 9.22
CA GLN A 405 -20.90 -15.76 10.29
C GLN A 405 -21.52 -14.62 11.12
N THR A 406 -20.83 -13.49 11.22
CA THR A 406 -21.27 -12.37 12.08
C THR A 406 -21.90 -11.23 11.30
N MET A 407 -21.31 -10.84 10.16
CA MET A 407 -21.73 -9.65 9.41
C MET A 407 -22.19 -9.95 7.98
N GLY A 408 -22.09 -11.20 7.52
CA GLY A 408 -22.48 -11.60 6.16
C GLY A 408 -21.44 -11.26 5.09
N GLU A 409 -20.29 -10.66 5.45
CA GLU A 409 -19.20 -10.27 4.57
C GLU A 409 -17.91 -11.04 4.87
N SER A 410 -17.04 -11.17 3.87
CA SER A 410 -15.76 -11.89 4.01
C SER A 410 -14.53 -10.97 3.88
N ALA A 411 -14.73 -9.68 3.77
CA ALA A 411 -13.70 -8.67 3.55
C ALA A 411 -13.76 -7.54 4.57
N GLY A 412 -12.80 -6.62 4.51
CA GLY A 412 -12.81 -5.40 5.32
C GLY A 412 -14.02 -4.52 5.04
N THR A 413 -14.54 -3.88 6.08
CA THR A 413 -15.76 -3.08 6.00
C THR A 413 -15.52 -1.64 5.57
N GLN A 414 -14.25 -1.21 5.45
CA GLN A 414 -13.85 0.15 5.08
C GLN A 414 -12.61 0.15 4.18
N THR A 415 -12.41 1.27 3.49
CA THR A 415 -11.18 1.56 2.75
C THR A 415 -10.06 2.01 3.70
N PHE A 416 -8.79 1.97 3.24
CA PHE A 416 -7.67 2.50 4.02
C PHE A 416 -7.78 4.00 4.32
N LYS A 417 -8.39 4.78 3.42
CA LYS A 417 -8.61 6.22 3.61
C LYS A 417 -9.52 6.51 4.79
N SER A 418 -10.44 5.63 5.10
CA SER A 418 -11.38 5.77 6.23
C SER A 418 -10.66 5.96 7.59
N VAL A 419 -9.42 5.49 7.76
CA VAL A 419 -8.63 5.70 9.00
C VAL A 419 -8.47 7.20 9.34
N GLU A 420 -8.51 8.08 8.35
CA GLU A 420 -8.37 9.54 8.54
C GLU A 420 -9.54 10.16 9.33
N LYS A 421 -10.66 9.42 9.46
CA LYS A 421 -11.85 9.81 10.23
C LYS A 421 -11.99 9.06 11.56
N SER A 422 -11.02 8.20 11.91
CA SER A 422 -11.06 7.45 13.16
C SER A 422 -10.65 8.32 14.34
N ASP A 423 -11.37 8.22 15.46
CA ASP A 423 -11.02 8.85 16.74
C ASP A 423 -10.29 7.87 17.65
N VAL A 424 -10.58 6.58 17.51
CA VAL A 424 -9.90 5.48 18.18
C VAL A 424 -9.48 4.44 17.15
N ILE A 425 -8.23 4.02 17.21
CA ILE A 425 -7.66 2.98 16.36
C ILE A 425 -7.23 1.83 17.26
N MET A 426 -7.76 0.63 17.01
CA MET A 426 -7.31 -0.59 17.68
C MET A 426 -6.58 -1.49 16.69
N VAL A 427 -5.32 -1.81 16.98
CA VAL A 427 -4.48 -2.71 16.18
C VAL A 427 -4.30 -4.02 16.94
N ILE A 428 -4.68 -5.16 16.32
CA ILE A 428 -4.65 -6.47 16.96
C ILE A 428 -3.83 -7.45 16.12
N GLY A 429 -2.78 -8.03 16.71
CA GLY A 429 -1.98 -9.07 16.08
C GLY A 429 -1.43 -8.66 14.72
N ALA A 430 -1.03 -7.39 14.60
CA ALA A 430 -0.50 -6.79 13.38
C ALA A 430 0.60 -5.78 13.70
N ASN A 431 1.62 -5.70 12.84
CA ASN A 431 2.59 -4.61 12.84
C ASN A 431 2.50 -3.86 11.49
N PRO A 432 1.58 -2.89 11.36
CA PRO A 432 1.36 -2.21 10.08
C PRO A 432 2.56 -1.39 9.61
N THR A 433 3.45 -0.94 10.50
CA THR A 433 4.67 -0.19 10.12
C THR A 433 5.62 -1.05 9.27
N GLU A 434 5.70 -2.34 9.52
CA GLU A 434 6.50 -3.29 8.74
C GLU A 434 5.69 -4.00 7.65
N GLY A 435 4.47 -4.46 7.98
CA GLY A 435 3.65 -5.27 7.10
C GLY A 435 2.91 -4.46 6.02
N HIS A 436 2.45 -3.23 6.37
CA HIS A 436 1.63 -2.37 5.52
C HIS A 436 2.08 -0.89 5.60
N PRO A 437 3.34 -0.57 5.27
CA PRO A 437 3.96 0.72 5.62
C PRO A 437 3.22 1.94 5.08
N VAL A 438 2.69 1.89 3.85
CA VAL A 438 1.95 3.01 3.25
C VAL A 438 0.64 3.29 4.01
N PHE A 439 -0.09 2.25 4.41
CA PHE A 439 -1.25 2.40 5.29
C PHE A 439 -0.85 2.92 6.67
N ALA A 440 0.24 2.39 7.25
CA ALA A 440 0.75 2.84 8.55
C ALA A 440 1.12 4.32 8.55
N SER A 441 1.62 4.86 7.46
CA SER A 441 1.91 6.30 7.34
C SER A 441 0.65 7.15 7.48
N ARG A 442 -0.48 6.73 6.87
CA ARG A 442 -1.79 7.39 7.06
C ARG A 442 -2.27 7.27 8.50
N MET A 443 -2.20 6.08 9.08
CA MET A 443 -2.56 5.82 10.49
C MET A 443 -1.75 6.70 11.43
N LYS A 444 -0.41 6.75 11.28
CA LYS A 444 0.46 7.61 12.09
C LYS A 444 0.11 9.10 11.94
N ARG A 445 -0.21 9.56 10.73
CA ARG A 445 -0.66 10.93 10.51
C ARG A 445 -1.94 11.22 11.31
N ARG A 446 -2.93 10.32 11.28
CA ARG A 446 -4.17 10.49 12.05
C ARG A 446 -3.93 10.46 13.56
N LEU A 447 -3.04 9.59 14.05
CA LEU A 447 -2.64 9.54 15.46
C LEU A 447 -2.01 10.87 15.92
N ARG A 448 -1.13 11.47 15.13
CA ARG A 448 -0.56 12.80 15.41
C ARG A 448 -1.60 13.93 15.43
N GLN A 449 -2.70 13.75 14.72
CA GLN A 449 -3.86 14.67 14.73
C GLN A 449 -4.80 14.48 15.93
N GLY A 450 -4.47 13.55 16.85
CA GLY A 450 -5.18 13.37 18.11
C GLY A 450 -6.06 12.12 18.22
N ALA A 451 -6.06 11.21 17.24
CA ALA A 451 -6.68 9.90 17.43
C ALA A 451 -5.95 9.10 18.53
N ARG A 452 -6.72 8.27 19.23
CA ARG A 452 -6.26 7.43 20.34
C ARG A 452 -5.89 6.04 19.82
N LEU A 453 -4.89 5.38 20.42
CA LEU A 453 -4.37 4.10 19.97
C LEU A 453 -4.46 3.02 21.06
N ILE A 454 -5.04 1.87 20.70
CA ILE A 454 -5.02 0.63 21.47
C ILE A 454 -4.23 -0.39 20.65
N VAL A 455 -3.21 -0.99 21.24
CA VAL A 455 -2.43 -2.09 20.63
C VAL A 455 -2.65 -3.37 21.42
N VAL A 456 -3.04 -4.45 20.74
CA VAL A 456 -3.23 -5.79 21.32
C VAL A 456 -2.25 -6.73 20.62
N ASP A 457 -1.05 -6.88 21.16
CA ASP A 457 0.03 -7.66 20.56
C ASP A 457 0.99 -8.14 21.66
N PRO A 458 1.50 -9.38 21.61
CA PRO A 458 2.49 -9.87 22.56
C PRO A 458 3.83 -9.12 22.48
N ARG A 459 4.13 -8.53 21.31
CA ARG A 459 5.36 -7.76 21.08
C ARG A 459 5.12 -6.26 21.32
N ARG A 460 6.17 -5.57 21.71
CA ARG A 460 6.23 -4.12 21.65
C ARG A 460 6.60 -3.71 20.23
N ILE A 461 5.60 -3.52 19.39
CA ILE A 461 5.77 -3.07 18.00
C ILE A 461 6.09 -1.57 17.93
N ASP A 462 6.54 -1.08 16.78
CA ASP A 462 6.91 0.34 16.59
C ASP A 462 5.82 1.35 16.97
N LEU A 463 4.56 0.97 16.88
CA LEU A 463 3.44 1.82 17.33
C LEU A 463 3.40 1.98 18.86
N VAL A 464 4.00 1.06 19.63
CA VAL A 464 4.11 1.14 21.10
C VAL A 464 5.35 1.92 21.50
N ASP A 465 6.47 1.66 20.85
CA ASP A 465 7.78 2.23 21.21
C ASP A 465 8.16 3.47 20.41
N GLY A 466 7.43 3.80 19.35
CA GLY A 466 7.72 4.92 18.47
C GLY A 466 7.53 6.27 19.14
N VAL A 467 8.52 7.17 18.98
CA VAL A 467 8.53 8.51 19.59
C VAL A 467 7.52 9.48 18.95
N HIS A 468 7.04 9.18 17.76
CA HIS A 468 6.18 10.06 16.96
C HIS A 468 4.68 9.78 17.10
N VAL A 469 4.30 8.70 17.80
CA VAL A 469 2.91 8.35 18.08
C VAL A 469 2.80 7.88 19.54
N LYS A 470 1.63 8.07 20.13
CA LYS A 470 1.37 7.67 21.51
C LYS A 470 0.37 6.52 21.52
N THR A 471 0.74 5.41 22.13
CA THR A 471 -0.17 4.31 22.46
C THR A 471 -0.82 4.60 23.83
N ASP A 472 -2.15 4.62 23.88
CA ASP A 472 -2.92 4.83 25.11
C ASP A 472 -2.98 3.56 25.93
N PHE A 473 -3.20 2.41 25.28
CA PHE A 473 -3.24 1.10 25.93
C PHE A 473 -2.49 0.07 25.10
N HIS A 474 -1.51 -0.60 25.71
CA HIS A 474 -0.88 -1.79 25.18
C HIS A 474 -1.33 -3.01 25.97
N LEU A 475 -2.15 -3.86 25.35
CA LEU A 475 -2.61 -5.13 25.88
C LEU A 475 -1.60 -6.20 25.42
N GLN A 476 -0.53 -6.38 26.21
CA GLN A 476 0.55 -7.31 25.90
C GLN A 476 0.14 -8.73 26.32
N LEU A 477 -0.68 -9.35 25.50
CA LEU A 477 -1.28 -10.65 25.78
C LEU A 477 -0.28 -11.80 25.55
N LYS A 478 -0.51 -12.94 26.21
CA LYS A 478 0.19 -14.19 25.89
C LYS A 478 -0.30 -14.70 24.52
N PRO A 479 0.59 -15.23 23.65
CA PRO A 479 0.19 -15.85 22.40
C PRO A 479 -0.95 -16.87 22.59
N GLY A 480 -1.95 -16.85 21.71
CA GLY A 480 -3.12 -17.75 21.77
C GLY A 480 -4.27 -17.27 22.68
N THR A 481 -4.16 -16.12 23.36
CA THR A 481 -5.19 -15.65 24.31
C THR A 481 -6.03 -14.48 23.77
N ASN A 482 -6.05 -14.27 22.45
CA ASN A 482 -6.85 -13.20 21.83
C ASN A 482 -8.33 -13.28 22.23
N VAL A 483 -8.92 -14.48 22.18
CA VAL A 483 -10.34 -14.69 22.53
C VAL A 483 -10.62 -14.28 23.97
N ALA A 484 -9.74 -14.62 24.92
CA ALA A 484 -9.89 -14.24 26.32
C ALA A 484 -9.88 -12.71 26.51
N VAL A 485 -8.93 -12.01 25.89
CA VAL A 485 -8.83 -10.54 25.97
C VAL A 485 -10.06 -9.88 25.35
N LEU A 486 -10.50 -10.31 24.16
CA LEU A 486 -11.66 -9.76 23.47
C LEU A 486 -12.96 -10.04 24.24
N THR A 487 -13.08 -11.23 24.84
CA THR A 487 -14.24 -11.58 25.72
C THR A 487 -14.25 -10.72 26.97
N ALA A 488 -13.09 -10.48 27.60
CA ALA A 488 -13.00 -9.59 28.76
C ALA A 488 -13.34 -8.13 28.41
N MET A 489 -12.95 -7.65 27.22
CA MET A 489 -13.38 -6.33 26.74
C MET A 489 -14.89 -6.27 26.52
N ALA A 490 -15.48 -7.32 25.93
CA ALA A 490 -16.93 -7.45 25.73
C ALA A 490 -17.67 -7.48 27.08
N HIS A 491 -17.15 -8.18 28.08
CA HIS A 491 -17.69 -8.17 29.44
C HIS A 491 -17.80 -6.75 29.99
N VAL A 492 -16.75 -5.94 29.87
CA VAL A 492 -16.77 -4.54 30.32
C VAL A 492 -17.83 -3.73 29.58
N ILE A 493 -17.89 -3.85 28.25
CA ILE A 493 -18.86 -3.13 27.42
C ILE A 493 -20.31 -3.44 27.83
N VAL A 494 -20.60 -4.71 28.10
CA VAL A 494 -21.94 -5.14 28.50
C VAL A 494 -22.26 -4.77 29.95
N THR A 495 -21.38 -5.06 30.89
CA THR A 495 -21.66 -4.88 32.34
C THR A 495 -21.59 -3.42 32.77
N GLU A 496 -20.90 -2.56 32.05
CA GLU A 496 -20.81 -1.12 32.32
C GLU A 496 -21.80 -0.31 31.46
N ALA A 497 -22.77 -0.97 30.80
CA ALA A 497 -23.80 -0.36 29.96
C ALA A 497 -23.24 0.54 28.83
N LEU A 498 -22.16 0.10 28.18
CA LEU A 498 -21.51 0.81 27.08
C LEU A 498 -21.96 0.30 25.69
N VAL A 499 -22.95 -0.55 25.64
CA VAL A 499 -23.56 -1.07 24.40
C VAL A 499 -24.32 0.05 23.69
N ASN A 500 -24.15 0.16 22.37
CA ASN A 500 -24.98 1.02 21.54
C ASN A 500 -26.32 0.33 21.26
N GLU A 501 -27.27 0.49 22.18
CA GLU A 501 -28.56 -0.20 22.15
C GLU A 501 -29.39 0.15 20.89
N ALA A 502 -29.27 1.38 20.37
CA ALA A 502 -29.96 1.80 19.16
C ALA A 502 -29.48 1.04 17.94
N PHE A 503 -28.14 0.94 17.76
CA PHE A 503 -27.54 0.18 16.69
C PHE A 503 -27.88 -1.31 16.78
N VAL A 504 -27.77 -1.87 17.97
CA VAL A 504 -28.09 -3.29 18.21
C VAL A 504 -29.55 -3.60 17.89
N ALA A 505 -30.49 -2.76 18.31
CA ALA A 505 -31.91 -2.95 18.02
C ALA A 505 -32.25 -2.89 16.52
N GLU A 506 -31.52 -2.05 15.77
CA GLU A 506 -31.71 -1.88 14.32
C GLU A 506 -31.02 -2.97 13.48
N ARG A 507 -29.80 -3.37 13.87
CA ARG A 507 -28.87 -4.08 12.97
C ARG A 507 -28.50 -5.49 13.43
N CYS A 508 -28.71 -5.86 14.67
CA CYS A 508 -28.35 -7.17 15.19
C CYS A 508 -29.56 -8.11 15.33
N GLU A 509 -29.34 -9.41 15.15
CA GLU A 509 -30.36 -10.42 15.40
C GLU A 509 -30.59 -10.52 16.93
N THR A 510 -31.82 -10.26 17.35
CA THR A 510 -32.19 -10.03 18.77
C THR A 510 -31.84 -11.22 19.66
N LYS A 511 -32.14 -12.45 19.19
CA LYS A 511 -31.98 -13.66 20.01
C LYS A 511 -30.50 -14.00 20.21
N SER A 512 -29.71 -13.98 19.12
CA SER A 512 -28.28 -14.25 19.16
C SER A 512 -27.55 -13.21 20.00
N PHE A 513 -27.93 -11.93 19.86
CA PHE A 513 -27.32 -10.86 20.66
C PHE A 513 -27.63 -11.03 22.15
N ALA A 514 -28.88 -11.41 22.52
CA ALA A 514 -29.25 -11.65 23.91
C ALA A 514 -28.44 -12.81 24.52
N GLN A 515 -28.27 -13.91 23.77
CA GLN A 515 -27.45 -15.05 24.21
C GLN A 515 -25.98 -14.66 24.38
N TRP A 516 -25.43 -13.90 23.43
CA TRP A 516 -24.05 -13.41 23.52
C TRP A 516 -23.88 -12.46 24.72
N ARG A 517 -24.82 -11.54 24.95
CA ARG A 517 -24.82 -10.62 26.10
C ARG A 517 -24.82 -11.39 27.43
N GLU A 518 -25.68 -12.40 27.57
CA GLU A 518 -25.71 -13.26 28.76
C GLU A 518 -24.39 -13.99 28.97
N PHE A 519 -23.81 -14.55 27.89
CA PHE A 519 -22.53 -15.25 27.98
C PHE A 519 -21.40 -14.33 28.44
N VAL A 520 -21.20 -13.18 27.79
CA VAL A 520 -20.08 -12.28 28.13
C VAL A 520 -20.24 -11.60 29.49
N ALA A 521 -21.48 -11.46 30.00
CA ALA A 521 -21.75 -10.86 31.30
C ALA A 521 -21.37 -11.76 32.49
N ARG A 522 -21.13 -13.07 32.27
CA ARG A 522 -20.76 -14.00 33.35
C ARG A 522 -19.45 -13.57 34.01
N ALA A 523 -19.36 -13.78 35.35
CA ALA A 523 -18.21 -13.38 36.14
C ALA A 523 -16.88 -14.02 35.68
N GLU A 524 -16.93 -15.24 35.14
CA GLU A 524 -15.76 -15.95 34.57
C GLU A 524 -15.16 -15.27 33.34
N ASN A 525 -15.89 -14.39 32.67
CA ASN A 525 -15.46 -13.61 31.53
C ASN A 525 -14.98 -12.20 31.89
N SER A 526 -14.96 -11.87 33.20
CA SER A 526 -14.48 -10.56 33.67
C SER A 526 -12.97 -10.38 33.42
N PRO A 527 -12.49 -9.15 33.26
CA PRO A 527 -11.06 -8.87 33.19
C PRO A 527 -10.28 -9.47 34.37
N GLU A 528 -10.84 -9.45 35.57
CA GLU A 528 -10.23 -9.99 36.79
C GLU A 528 -10.07 -11.52 36.71
N ALA A 529 -11.03 -12.22 36.15
CA ALA A 529 -10.96 -13.67 35.98
C ALA A 529 -9.98 -14.08 34.85
N LEU A 530 -9.87 -13.26 33.80
CA LEU A 530 -9.07 -13.59 32.61
C LEU A 530 -7.66 -12.98 32.60
N GLN A 531 -7.30 -12.10 33.54
CA GLN A 531 -5.99 -11.43 33.56
C GLN A 531 -4.81 -12.40 33.70
N GLU A 532 -4.92 -13.46 34.48
CA GLU A 532 -3.84 -14.44 34.67
C GLU A 532 -3.66 -15.28 33.39
N ALA A 533 -4.75 -15.75 32.78
CA ALA A 533 -4.72 -16.52 31.55
C ALA A 533 -4.18 -15.70 30.39
N SER A 534 -4.65 -14.46 30.23
CA SER A 534 -4.23 -13.58 29.12
C SER A 534 -2.87 -12.92 29.33
N GLY A 535 -2.43 -12.74 30.60
CA GLY A 535 -1.25 -11.97 30.95
C GLY A 535 -1.47 -10.45 30.94
N VAL A 536 -2.69 -9.98 30.68
CA VAL A 536 -3.02 -8.55 30.60
C VAL A 536 -3.72 -8.11 31.90
N PRO A 537 -3.21 -7.07 32.61
CA PRO A 537 -3.84 -6.57 33.82
C PRO A 537 -5.30 -6.14 33.60
N ALA A 538 -6.21 -6.49 34.51
CA ALA A 538 -7.63 -6.19 34.40
C ALA A 538 -7.90 -4.68 34.19
N ALA A 539 -7.16 -3.80 34.88
CA ALA A 539 -7.29 -2.36 34.72
C ALA A 539 -7.00 -1.87 33.31
N VAL A 540 -6.02 -2.48 32.62
CA VAL A 540 -5.65 -2.16 31.23
C VAL A 540 -6.75 -2.60 30.28
N ILE A 541 -7.30 -3.82 30.47
CA ILE A 541 -8.43 -4.32 29.66
C ILE A 541 -9.66 -3.40 29.81
N ARG A 542 -10.00 -3.01 31.05
CA ARG A 542 -11.12 -2.08 31.33
C ARG A 542 -10.92 -0.72 30.66
N GLY A 543 -9.71 -0.15 30.80
CA GLY A 543 -9.39 1.13 30.18
C GLY A 543 -9.53 1.10 28.65
N ALA A 544 -8.98 0.07 28.02
CA ALA A 544 -9.05 -0.13 26.57
C ALA A 544 -10.50 -0.35 26.09
N ALA A 545 -11.28 -1.17 26.80
CA ALA A 545 -12.68 -1.42 26.46
C ALA A 545 -13.54 -0.15 26.54
N ARG A 546 -13.38 0.63 27.60
CA ARG A 546 -14.07 1.94 27.76
C ARG A 546 -13.69 2.90 26.64
N LEU A 547 -12.37 3.04 26.37
CA LEU A 547 -11.89 3.89 25.27
C LEU A 547 -12.49 3.48 23.93
N PHE A 548 -12.49 2.18 23.62
CA PHE A 548 -13.05 1.67 22.37
C PHE A 548 -14.54 1.96 22.24
N ALA A 549 -15.30 1.81 23.31
CA ALA A 549 -16.75 1.97 23.30
C ALA A 549 -17.21 3.44 23.30
N THR A 550 -16.44 4.36 23.90
CA THR A 550 -16.89 5.74 24.15
C THR A 550 -16.03 6.82 23.49
N GLY A 551 -14.94 6.44 22.82
CA GLY A 551 -13.96 7.39 22.27
C GLY A 551 -14.35 8.02 20.93
N GLY A 552 -15.53 7.76 20.39
CA GLY A 552 -15.98 8.26 19.10
C GLY A 552 -15.96 7.18 18.01
N ASN A 553 -15.50 7.52 16.80
CA ASN A 553 -15.37 6.57 15.70
C ASN A 553 -14.19 5.62 15.98
N ALA A 554 -14.48 4.36 16.31
CA ALA A 554 -13.47 3.36 16.62
C ALA A 554 -13.32 2.34 15.48
N ALA A 555 -12.11 2.24 14.92
CA ALA A 555 -11.77 1.28 13.87
C ALA A 555 -10.86 0.18 14.41
N ILE A 556 -11.09 -1.06 13.98
CA ILE A 556 -10.24 -2.21 14.30
C ILE A 556 -9.46 -2.62 13.06
N TYR A 557 -8.15 -2.75 13.22
CA TYR A 557 -7.23 -3.30 12.22
C TYR A 557 -6.53 -4.51 12.79
N TYR A 558 -6.64 -5.67 12.15
CA TYR A 558 -6.05 -6.90 12.67
C TYR A 558 -5.31 -7.67 11.58
N GLY A 559 -4.34 -8.47 12.00
CA GLY A 559 -3.49 -9.25 11.09
C GLY A 559 -3.42 -10.73 11.46
N LEU A 560 -2.34 -11.35 10.99
CA LEU A 560 -2.09 -12.78 11.12
C LEU A 560 -1.92 -13.25 12.57
N GLY A 561 -1.53 -12.37 13.49
CA GLY A 561 -1.50 -12.66 14.92
C GLY A 561 -2.88 -12.91 15.55
N VAL A 562 -3.97 -12.70 14.78
CA VAL A 562 -5.34 -13.10 15.13
C VAL A 562 -5.74 -14.37 14.39
N THR A 563 -5.46 -14.44 13.08
CA THR A 563 -6.03 -15.48 12.20
C THR A 563 -5.23 -16.76 12.17
N GLU A 564 -3.91 -16.71 12.33
CA GLU A 564 -3.04 -17.91 12.32
C GLU A 564 -2.95 -18.57 13.70
N HIS A 565 -4.12 -18.82 14.29
CA HIS A 565 -4.28 -19.53 15.55
C HIS A 565 -5.38 -20.59 15.43
N ALA A 566 -5.34 -21.61 16.27
CA ALA A 566 -6.40 -22.64 16.33
C ALA A 566 -7.80 -22.02 16.57
N GLN A 567 -7.87 -20.91 17.27
CA GLN A 567 -9.10 -20.15 17.55
C GLN A 567 -9.25 -18.89 16.65
N GLY A 568 -8.57 -18.83 15.51
CA GLY A 568 -8.57 -17.65 14.64
C GLY A 568 -9.97 -17.20 14.23
N SER A 569 -10.84 -18.12 13.81
CA SER A 569 -12.23 -17.80 13.43
C SER A 569 -13.03 -17.24 14.61
N THR A 570 -12.88 -17.81 15.81
CA THR A 570 -13.53 -17.34 17.04
C THR A 570 -13.02 -15.93 17.42
N ALA A 571 -11.74 -15.67 17.29
CA ALA A 571 -11.16 -14.35 17.54
C ALA A 571 -11.71 -13.29 16.57
N VAL A 572 -11.86 -13.62 15.29
CA VAL A 572 -12.48 -12.72 14.30
C VAL A 572 -13.95 -12.45 14.62
N MET A 573 -14.72 -13.47 15.00
CA MET A 573 -16.09 -13.29 15.46
C MET A 573 -16.16 -12.40 16.72
N ALA A 574 -15.26 -12.56 17.67
CA ALA A 574 -15.20 -11.72 18.86
C ALA A 574 -14.87 -10.24 18.51
N ILE A 575 -13.96 -10.00 17.56
CA ILE A 575 -13.66 -8.65 17.01
C ILE A 575 -14.93 -8.04 16.39
N ALA A 576 -15.64 -8.78 15.55
CA ALA A 576 -16.86 -8.32 14.91
C ALA A 576 -17.95 -8.00 15.95
N ASN A 577 -18.11 -8.84 16.98
CA ASN A 577 -19.06 -8.62 18.06
C ASN A 577 -18.77 -7.34 18.87
N LEU A 578 -17.49 -7.03 19.13
CA LEU A 578 -17.12 -5.76 19.78
C LEU A 578 -17.54 -4.55 18.93
N ALA A 579 -17.28 -4.59 17.63
CA ALA A 579 -17.63 -3.51 16.71
C ALA A 579 -19.15 -3.33 16.60
N MET A 580 -19.92 -4.43 16.50
CA MET A 580 -21.38 -4.39 16.46
C MET A 580 -21.99 -3.92 17.79
N ALA A 581 -21.52 -4.44 18.92
CA ALA A 581 -22.04 -4.04 20.23
C ALA A 581 -21.86 -2.53 20.52
N THR A 582 -20.82 -1.92 19.97
CA THR A 582 -20.53 -0.49 20.13
C THR A 582 -21.01 0.38 18.95
N GLY A 583 -21.63 -0.22 17.94
CA GLY A 583 -22.13 0.48 16.75
C GLY A 583 -20.99 1.04 15.86
N ASN A 584 -19.79 0.44 15.91
CA ASN A 584 -18.64 0.88 15.13
C ASN A 584 -18.56 0.19 13.76
N ILE A 585 -19.68 0.19 13.03
CA ILE A 585 -19.87 -0.37 11.69
C ILE A 585 -20.71 0.60 10.85
N GLY A 586 -20.47 0.63 9.54
CA GLY A 586 -21.35 1.25 8.54
C GLY A 586 -21.16 2.75 8.30
N ARG A 587 -20.10 3.37 8.83
CA ARG A 587 -19.74 4.76 8.56
C ARG A 587 -18.23 4.94 8.44
N GLU A 588 -17.77 6.06 7.91
CA GLU A 588 -16.34 6.36 7.83
C GLU A 588 -15.70 6.46 9.22
N GLY A 589 -14.44 6.06 9.33
CA GLY A 589 -13.67 6.11 10.57
C GLY A 589 -13.90 4.96 11.53
N VAL A 590 -14.75 3.98 11.19
CA VAL A 590 -15.03 2.79 12.00
C VAL A 590 -14.75 1.50 11.23
N GLY A 591 -15.14 0.36 11.74
CA GLY A 591 -15.20 -0.91 11.03
C GLY A 591 -14.23 -1.96 11.51
N VAL A 592 -14.36 -3.14 10.88
CA VAL A 592 -13.53 -4.33 11.10
C VAL A 592 -12.69 -4.56 9.83
N ASN A 593 -11.39 -4.34 9.95
CA ASN A 593 -10.52 -4.17 8.80
C ASN A 593 -9.33 -5.14 8.88
N PRO A 594 -9.38 -6.30 8.22
CA PRO A 594 -8.23 -7.22 8.14
C PRO A 594 -7.11 -6.61 7.30
N LEU A 595 -5.90 -6.60 7.85
CA LEU A 595 -4.67 -6.24 7.15
C LEU A 595 -4.09 -7.49 6.49
N ARG A 596 -4.51 -7.77 5.27
CA ARG A 596 -4.10 -8.97 4.53
C ARG A 596 -2.66 -8.86 4.03
N GLY A 597 -1.90 -9.97 4.10
CA GLY A 597 -0.47 -9.99 3.80
C GLY A 597 -0.16 -9.89 2.31
N GLN A 598 -0.67 -10.82 1.50
CA GLN A 598 -0.35 -10.89 0.08
C GLN A 598 -1.09 -9.81 -0.72
N ASN A 599 -0.50 -9.42 -1.85
CA ASN A 599 -1.02 -8.38 -2.73
C ASN A 599 -2.38 -8.71 -3.38
N ASN A 600 -2.71 -9.98 -3.57
CA ASN A 600 -3.96 -10.42 -4.19
C ASN A 600 -4.69 -11.53 -3.43
N VAL A 601 -4.56 -11.57 -2.09
CA VAL A 601 -5.22 -12.61 -1.29
C VAL A 601 -6.74 -12.56 -1.40
N GLN A 602 -7.33 -11.39 -1.50
CA GLN A 602 -8.76 -11.26 -1.72
C GLN A 602 -9.15 -11.72 -3.11
N GLY A 603 -8.46 -11.27 -4.16
CA GLY A 603 -8.75 -11.67 -5.53
C GLY A 603 -8.63 -13.18 -5.76
N SER A 604 -7.68 -13.86 -5.11
CA SER A 604 -7.59 -15.32 -5.20
C SER A 604 -8.81 -16.02 -4.58
N CYS A 605 -9.38 -15.47 -3.51
CA CYS A 605 -10.65 -15.96 -2.94
C CYS A 605 -11.83 -15.64 -3.87
N ASP A 606 -11.90 -14.41 -4.41
CA ASP A 606 -12.96 -13.97 -5.33
C ASP A 606 -13.04 -14.86 -6.56
N MET A 607 -11.89 -15.38 -7.03
CA MET A 607 -11.80 -16.28 -8.19
C MET A 607 -12.14 -17.76 -7.89
N GLY A 608 -12.59 -18.06 -6.67
CA GLY A 608 -13.08 -19.40 -6.31
C GLY A 608 -12.00 -20.44 -6.12
N SER A 609 -10.86 -20.07 -5.57
CA SER A 609 -9.73 -21.00 -5.36
C SER A 609 -9.90 -21.91 -4.15
N PHE A 610 -10.95 -21.75 -3.35
CA PHE A 610 -11.25 -22.68 -2.26
C PHE A 610 -11.96 -23.94 -2.76
N PRO A 611 -11.74 -25.10 -2.12
CA PRO A 611 -12.32 -26.38 -2.57
C PRO A 611 -13.84 -26.43 -2.52
N HIS A 612 -14.48 -25.57 -1.74
CA HIS A 612 -15.93 -25.49 -1.56
C HIS A 612 -16.59 -24.31 -2.29
N GLU A 613 -15.80 -23.42 -2.95
CA GLU A 613 -16.31 -22.20 -3.56
C GLU A 613 -15.93 -22.10 -5.05
N LEU A 614 -16.89 -21.69 -5.85
CA LEU A 614 -16.75 -21.24 -7.23
C LEU A 614 -16.52 -19.72 -7.25
N PRO A 615 -16.10 -19.10 -8.38
CA PRO A 615 -15.93 -17.65 -8.47
C PRO A 615 -17.13 -16.86 -7.97
N GLY A 616 -16.86 -15.80 -7.18
CA GLY A 616 -17.86 -14.96 -6.54
C GLY A 616 -18.46 -15.57 -5.25
N TYR A 617 -17.67 -16.36 -4.51
CA TYR A 617 -18.05 -16.97 -3.21
C TYR A 617 -19.28 -17.87 -3.27
N ARG A 618 -19.51 -18.52 -4.41
CA ARG A 618 -20.64 -19.42 -4.63
C ARG A 618 -20.28 -20.84 -4.23
N HIS A 619 -21.06 -21.46 -3.36
CA HIS A 619 -20.75 -22.79 -2.85
C HIS A 619 -20.97 -23.87 -3.93
N VAL A 620 -20.07 -24.86 -4.04
CA VAL A 620 -20.17 -25.98 -5.01
C VAL A 620 -21.42 -26.84 -4.80
N SER A 621 -21.97 -26.89 -3.58
CA SER A 621 -23.24 -27.59 -3.29
C SER A 621 -24.49 -26.86 -3.81
N ASP A 622 -24.38 -25.55 -4.12
CA ASP A 622 -25.49 -24.79 -4.71
C ASP A 622 -25.66 -25.20 -6.19
N THR A 623 -26.78 -25.86 -6.47
CA THR A 623 -27.08 -26.35 -7.81
C THR A 623 -27.23 -25.23 -8.85
N THR A 624 -27.78 -24.06 -8.46
CA THR A 624 -27.94 -22.92 -9.36
C THR A 624 -26.60 -22.34 -9.75
N ALA A 625 -25.73 -22.14 -8.75
CA ALA A 625 -24.37 -21.66 -8.97
C ALA A 625 -23.56 -22.65 -9.81
N ARG A 626 -23.62 -23.94 -9.46
CA ARG A 626 -22.89 -24.98 -10.19
C ARG A 626 -23.31 -25.08 -11.66
N ASN A 627 -24.61 -25.09 -11.93
CA ASN A 627 -25.14 -25.14 -13.31
C ASN A 627 -24.65 -23.98 -14.19
N LEU A 628 -24.46 -22.79 -13.62
CA LEU A 628 -23.90 -21.64 -14.36
C LEU A 628 -22.49 -21.95 -14.90
N PHE A 629 -21.63 -22.50 -14.06
CA PHE A 629 -20.25 -22.83 -14.45
C PHE A 629 -20.16 -24.12 -15.28
N GLU A 630 -21.01 -25.11 -15.03
CA GLU A 630 -21.12 -26.33 -15.84
C GLU A 630 -21.48 -26.00 -17.29
N GLN A 631 -22.46 -25.11 -17.49
CA GLN A 631 -22.83 -24.63 -18.81
C GLN A 631 -21.71 -23.82 -19.47
N ALA A 632 -21.11 -22.88 -18.74
CA ALA A 632 -20.06 -21.99 -19.27
C ALA A 632 -18.78 -22.76 -19.64
N TRP A 633 -18.46 -23.82 -18.92
CA TRP A 633 -17.23 -24.63 -19.12
C TRP A 633 -17.48 -25.93 -19.89
N ASN A 634 -18.74 -26.29 -20.13
CA ASN A 634 -19.18 -27.55 -20.75
C ASN A 634 -18.59 -28.79 -20.03
N VAL A 635 -18.73 -28.82 -18.71
CA VAL A 635 -18.25 -29.89 -17.82
C VAL A 635 -19.28 -30.17 -16.71
N GLN A 636 -19.10 -31.27 -15.97
CA GLN A 636 -19.81 -31.51 -14.72
C GLN A 636 -18.89 -31.24 -13.53
N ILE A 637 -19.39 -30.54 -12.52
CA ILE A 637 -18.68 -30.19 -11.31
C ILE A 637 -19.24 -30.97 -10.14
N SER A 638 -18.37 -31.60 -9.33
CA SER A 638 -18.81 -32.30 -8.11
C SER A 638 -19.53 -31.34 -7.14
N PRO A 639 -20.67 -31.72 -6.57
CA PRO A 639 -21.31 -30.95 -5.50
C PRO A 639 -20.55 -31.00 -4.17
N GLU A 640 -19.63 -31.95 -4.01
CA GLU A 640 -18.86 -32.15 -2.80
C GLU A 640 -17.58 -31.31 -2.81
N PRO A 641 -17.26 -30.64 -1.67
CA PRO A 641 -15.99 -29.95 -1.52
C PRO A 641 -14.79 -30.90 -1.68
N GLY A 642 -13.72 -30.40 -2.30
CA GLY A 642 -12.45 -31.13 -2.40
C GLY A 642 -11.58 -31.03 -1.15
N LEU A 643 -10.36 -31.53 -1.26
CA LEU A 643 -9.35 -31.47 -0.21
C LEU A 643 -8.81 -30.03 -0.04
N ARG A 644 -8.59 -29.65 1.22
CA ARG A 644 -7.84 -28.44 1.59
C ARG A 644 -6.35 -28.72 1.56
N ILE A 645 -5.50 -27.67 1.51
CA ILE A 645 -4.04 -27.82 1.47
C ILE A 645 -3.53 -28.83 2.52
N PRO A 646 -3.80 -28.73 3.83
CA PRO A 646 -3.30 -29.69 4.80
C PRO A 646 -3.82 -31.13 4.52
N ASN A 647 -5.08 -31.24 4.08
CA ASN A 647 -5.66 -32.57 3.78
C ASN A 647 -5.10 -33.18 2.50
N MET A 648 -4.61 -32.38 1.52
CA MET A 648 -3.87 -32.91 0.35
C MET A 648 -2.58 -33.58 0.80
N PHE A 649 -1.85 -33.02 1.76
CA PHE A 649 -0.63 -33.59 2.31
C PHE A 649 -0.91 -34.83 3.17
N ASP A 650 -1.97 -34.81 4.01
CA ASP A 650 -2.43 -36.01 4.71
C ASP A 650 -2.75 -37.16 3.73
N ALA A 651 -3.48 -36.85 2.67
CA ALA A 651 -3.84 -37.83 1.64
C ALA A 651 -2.62 -38.31 0.83
N ALA A 652 -1.60 -37.50 0.64
CA ALA A 652 -0.34 -37.91 0.02
C ALA A 652 0.42 -38.92 0.88
N LEU A 653 0.55 -38.66 2.19
CA LEU A 653 1.14 -39.61 3.15
C LEU A 653 0.34 -40.92 3.24
N ALA A 654 -1.00 -40.83 3.16
CA ALA A 654 -1.87 -42.00 3.10
C ALA A 654 -1.83 -42.73 1.75
N GLY A 655 -1.16 -42.20 0.73
CA GLY A 655 -0.98 -42.81 -0.59
C GLY A 655 -2.14 -42.62 -1.57
N SER A 656 -3.15 -41.83 -1.25
CA SER A 656 -4.33 -41.57 -2.11
C SER A 656 -4.18 -40.32 -2.98
N PHE A 657 -3.29 -39.40 -2.64
CA PHE A 657 -2.99 -38.18 -3.43
C PHE A 657 -1.58 -38.30 -4.01
N LYS A 658 -1.41 -38.12 -5.33
CA LYS A 658 -0.20 -38.47 -6.06
C LYS A 658 0.32 -37.41 -7.03
N GLY A 659 -0.41 -36.35 -7.23
CA GLY A 659 0.01 -35.25 -8.13
C GLY A 659 -0.50 -33.90 -7.72
N LEU A 660 0.40 -32.92 -7.71
CA LEU A 660 0.10 -31.56 -7.32
C LEU A 660 0.54 -30.57 -8.41
N TYR A 661 -0.36 -29.71 -8.85
CA TYR A 661 -0.03 -28.49 -9.58
C TYR A 661 0.08 -27.34 -8.58
N CYS A 662 1.26 -26.78 -8.41
CA CYS A 662 1.51 -25.67 -7.49
C CYS A 662 1.92 -24.42 -8.27
N GLN A 663 1.17 -23.32 -8.12
CA GLN A 663 1.42 -22.08 -8.85
C GLN A 663 1.82 -20.96 -7.89
N GLY A 664 3.00 -20.35 -8.14
CA GLY A 664 3.46 -19.14 -7.48
C GLY A 664 3.65 -19.26 -5.96
N GLU A 665 3.81 -20.48 -5.45
CA GLU A 665 3.89 -20.80 -4.03
C GLU A 665 5.11 -21.66 -3.73
N ASP A 666 5.86 -21.30 -2.72
CA ASP A 666 6.89 -22.15 -2.11
C ASP A 666 6.26 -22.88 -0.92
N ILE A 667 5.55 -23.96 -1.23
CA ILE A 667 4.70 -24.65 -0.25
C ILE A 667 5.48 -25.25 0.92
N VAL A 668 6.76 -25.60 0.71
CA VAL A 668 7.61 -26.14 1.77
C VAL A 668 7.94 -25.07 2.82
N GLN A 669 8.06 -23.80 2.40
CA GLN A 669 8.35 -22.69 3.31
C GLN A 669 7.09 -22.00 3.85
N SER A 670 6.00 -22.01 3.09
CA SER A 670 4.78 -21.25 3.43
C SER A 670 3.78 -22.02 4.27
N ASP A 671 3.84 -23.36 4.29
CA ASP A 671 2.98 -24.17 5.16
C ASP A 671 3.54 -24.21 6.60
N PRO A 672 2.68 -24.18 7.63
CA PRO A 672 3.12 -24.10 9.02
C PRO A 672 3.88 -25.35 9.51
N ASP A 673 3.68 -26.53 8.89
CA ASP A 673 4.41 -27.77 9.22
C ASP A 673 5.30 -28.21 8.04
N THR A 674 6.50 -27.60 7.97
CA THR A 674 7.49 -27.90 6.92
C THR A 674 7.86 -29.38 6.83
N GLN A 675 7.97 -30.09 7.96
CA GLN A 675 8.35 -31.52 7.96
C GLN A 675 7.23 -32.37 7.42
N HIS A 676 5.99 -32.10 7.76
CA HIS A 676 4.80 -32.74 7.22
C HIS A 676 4.73 -32.59 5.70
N VAL A 677 4.87 -31.39 5.21
CA VAL A 677 4.84 -31.07 3.76
C VAL A 677 6.00 -31.78 3.02
N ALA A 678 7.23 -31.67 3.53
CA ALA A 678 8.39 -32.30 2.90
C ALA A 678 8.23 -33.85 2.84
N SER A 679 7.71 -34.44 3.91
CA SER A 679 7.41 -35.90 3.96
C SER A 679 6.33 -36.27 2.94
N ALA A 680 5.26 -35.48 2.84
CA ALA A 680 4.16 -35.69 1.90
C ALA A 680 4.60 -35.56 0.43
N LEU A 681 5.47 -34.61 0.11
CA LEU A 681 6.02 -34.44 -1.25
C LEU A 681 7.03 -35.51 -1.62
N SER A 682 7.59 -36.21 -0.65
CA SER A 682 8.52 -37.34 -0.85
C SER A 682 7.83 -38.71 -0.94
N ALA A 683 6.54 -38.83 -0.60
CA ALA A 683 5.73 -40.04 -0.61
C ALA A 683 5.13 -40.33 -2.00
#